data_1fd70a5140907a3a3a0565e63a196e26
#
_entry.id   1fd70a5140907a3a3a0565e63a196e26
#
_cell.length_a   1.000
_cell.length_b   1.000
_cell.length_c   1.000
_cell.angle_alpha   90.00
_cell.angle_beta   90.00
_cell.angle_gamma   90.00
#
_symmetry.space_group_name_H-M   'P 1'
#
loop_
_entity.id
_entity.type
_entity.pdbx_description
1 polymer ?
#
loop_
_entity_poly.entity_id
_entity_poly.type
_entity_poly.pdbx_seq_one_letter_code
_entity_poly.pdbx_strand_id
1 'polypeptide(L)'
;MPQARKLVIVESPTKARKIQGYLGDDYVVEASVGHIRDLPQPSDLPAEMKKGPYKKFAVDVDNGFDPYYEVYADKKAKVRELKAALKDADELFLATDEDREGEAIAWHLIEALKPKVPVHRMVFHEITREAIARALENTRDLDSDLVDAQETRRILDRLYGYEVSPVLWRKVRQGLSAGRVQSVATRLVVERERERMAFVTADYWDVTGSFAPQDGDDAGQLFRARLTGLGGDRVASGRDFDDLGRLKVRTGVVHLAETEAHAVVAGLEDASFAVRSLETKPYSRKPAAPFTTSTLQQEASRKLRMASRQTMRTAQALYENGYITYMRTDSPALSAEATDAARRQAAELYGPEYVPGAPRLYASKNKGAQEAHEAIRPAGDSFRTPAQVAREISGDQFKLYELIWKRTVASQMADAKGSTASVRLAATLGSGAGERAGSDAVFSASGTVITFRGFLAAYEESRDVDPSDGNGGGSGNGAAKESRLPRMAEGDALASTELAAEGHSTSPPARYTEASLVKALEELGIGRPSTYAATISTVQDRGYVRTKGQAMVPTWLAFAVVKLLEEHFGRLIDYDFTAEMEADLDQIAAGDRERVAWLTRFYFGEGTDGAAGEGSQTWGLRDLVADLGEIDPVAVNSVEIGEGIRVRVGRYGPYLEDLRAEPDKDGKAPRASVPEDIAPDELTVAKARELLAAGADDGRVLGVDPASGNEIVAKNGRYGPYVTEVLDLPEIDPELSAAAKKKAKAAQPKPRTGSLLKSMALDTVTLDDALKILSLPRVVGKDPESGDEITAQNGRYGPYLKKGTDSRTISSEEQLFTITLDEALKIYAEPKRRGRAAATPPLRELGDDPNSGKPIVVKDGRFGAYVTDGETNRTLPRDLTPESITPDRAIELLAEKRAQGPKKRKAPAKKPAAKKAPAKRSTSKK
;
A
#
# COMPACT_ATOMS: atom_id res chain seq x y z
N MET A 1 19.86 50.84 19.91
CA MET A 1 19.05 49.91 20.67
C MET A 1 19.43 48.50 20.24
N PRO A 2 19.57 47.51 21.10
CA PRO A 2 19.77 46.14 20.60
C PRO A 2 18.60 45.82 19.69
N GLN A 3 18.90 45.24 18.54
CA GLN A 3 17.94 44.85 17.51
C GLN A 3 17.03 43.79 18.13
N ALA A 4 15.69 43.94 18.04
CA ALA A 4 14.72 42.99 18.62
C ALA A 4 14.94 41.59 18.01
N ARG A 5 15.20 40.61 18.87
CA ARG A 5 15.38 39.21 18.45
C ARG A 5 14.01 38.53 18.28
N LYS A 6 13.76 37.98 17.11
CA LYS A 6 12.51 37.31 16.77
C LYS A 6 12.71 35.79 16.69
N LEU A 7 11.93 35.01 17.43
CA LEU A 7 11.96 33.55 17.38
C LEU A 7 10.87 33.04 16.46
N VAL A 8 11.23 32.23 15.46
CA VAL A 8 10.31 31.55 14.56
C VAL A 8 10.39 30.04 14.86
N ILE A 9 9.25 29.40 15.13
CA ILE A 9 9.21 27.95 15.37
C ILE A 9 8.41 27.28 14.24
N VAL A 10 9.03 26.29 13.60
CA VAL A 10 8.48 25.43 12.55
C VAL A 10 8.48 23.96 13.02
N GLU A 11 7.82 23.05 12.27
CA GLU A 11 7.77 21.65 12.70
C GLU A 11 8.97 20.81 12.25
N SER A 12 9.71 21.22 11.22
CA SER A 12 10.84 20.39 10.73
C SER A 12 12.18 21.12 10.64
N PRO A 13 13.30 20.41 10.89
CA PRO A 13 14.62 20.98 10.75
C PRO A 13 14.97 21.43 9.31
N THR A 14 14.32 20.83 8.32
CA THR A 14 14.51 21.21 6.91
C THR A 14 13.88 22.56 6.62
N LYS A 15 12.65 22.78 7.07
CA LYS A 15 11.98 24.08 7.02
C LYS A 15 12.77 25.14 7.76
N ALA A 16 13.22 24.84 8.99
CA ALA A 16 13.98 25.79 9.79
C ALA A 16 15.23 26.31 9.05
N ARG A 17 16.02 25.43 8.47
CA ARG A 17 17.21 25.82 7.69
C ARG A 17 16.87 26.65 6.45
N LYS A 18 15.78 26.29 5.76
CA LYS A 18 15.36 26.96 4.54
C LYS A 18 14.84 28.36 4.85
N ILE A 19 13.96 28.49 5.83
CA ILE A 19 13.36 29.77 6.25
C ILE A 19 14.40 30.68 6.89
N GLN A 20 15.33 30.18 7.72
CA GLN A 20 16.45 30.96 8.24
C GLN A 20 17.25 31.62 7.14
N GLY A 21 17.48 30.91 6.01
CA GLY A 21 18.20 31.46 4.85
C GLY A 21 17.44 32.60 4.13
N TYR A 22 16.14 32.75 4.39
CA TYR A 22 15.32 33.83 3.81
C TYR A 22 15.18 35.05 4.74
N LEU A 23 15.12 34.79 6.07
CA LEU A 23 14.81 35.82 7.07
C LEU A 23 16.03 36.60 7.54
N GLY A 24 17.26 36.07 7.42
CA GLY A 24 18.48 36.72 7.86
C GLY A 24 18.73 36.61 9.38
N ASP A 25 19.66 37.47 9.89
CA ASP A 25 20.21 37.32 11.24
C ASP A 25 19.33 37.90 12.35
N ASP A 26 18.29 38.68 12.01
CA ASP A 26 17.34 39.23 13.01
C ASP A 26 16.39 38.18 13.56
N TYR A 27 16.32 37.05 12.87
CA TYR A 27 15.44 35.95 13.23
C TYR A 27 16.24 34.71 13.66
N VAL A 28 15.77 34.03 14.69
CA VAL A 28 16.24 32.70 15.08
C VAL A 28 15.15 31.71 14.70
N VAL A 29 15.44 30.78 13.77
CA VAL A 29 14.46 29.78 13.33
C VAL A 29 14.78 28.42 13.92
N GLU A 30 13.86 27.92 14.74
CA GLU A 30 13.98 26.64 15.44
C GLU A 30 12.91 25.64 14.98
N ALA A 31 13.17 24.35 15.16
CA ALA A 31 12.21 23.31 14.81
C ALA A 31 11.70 22.59 16.06
N SER A 32 10.38 22.36 16.17
CA SER A 32 9.77 21.50 17.20
C SER A 32 10.02 20.00 16.95
N VAL A 33 10.33 19.65 15.72
CA VAL A 33 10.48 18.26 15.24
C VAL A 33 9.14 17.50 15.38
N GLY A 34 8.06 18.09 14.86
CA GLY A 34 6.69 17.59 14.91
C GLY A 34 6.00 17.89 16.24
N HIS A 35 4.97 17.11 16.58
CA HIS A 35 4.26 17.22 17.85
C HIS A 35 5.18 17.05 19.06
N ILE A 36 5.03 17.91 20.08
CA ILE A 36 5.83 17.89 21.31
C ILE A 36 5.12 17.17 22.45
N ARG A 37 3.78 17.13 22.45
CA ARG A 37 2.95 16.47 23.47
C ARG A 37 1.76 15.75 22.82
N ASP A 38 1.23 14.75 23.52
CA ASP A 38 0.03 13.99 23.12
C ASP A 38 -0.65 13.39 24.35
N LEU A 39 -1.81 12.75 24.15
CA LEU A 39 -2.47 11.92 25.15
C LEU A 39 -1.58 10.70 25.49
N PRO A 40 -1.11 10.53 26.75
CA PRO A 40 -0.30 9.37 27.10
C PRO A 40 -1.10 8.06 27.01
N GLN A 41 -0.37 6.94 26.99
CA GLN A 41 -1.02 5.64 27.16
C GLN A 41 -1.52 5.52 28.61
N PRO A 42 -2.62 4.79 28.87
CA PRO A 42 -3.10 4.59 30.25
C PRO A 42 -2.06 4.00 31.18
N SER A 43 -1.15 3.16 30.67
CA SER A 43 -0.01 2.63 31.41
C SER A 43 0.99 3.68 31.87
N ASP A 44 1.10 4.78 31.14
CA ASP A 44 2.11 5.81 31.28
C ASP A 44 1.60 7.01 32.11
N LEU A 45 0.29 7.04 32.40
CA LEU A 45 -0.33 8.06 33.27
C LEU A 45 0.36 8.14 34.64
N PRO A 46 0.44 9.33 35.27
CA PRO A 46 0.82 9.49 36.65
C PRO A 46 0.02 8.58 37.59
N ALA A 47 0.66 8.13 38.70
CA ALA A 47 0.03 7.16 39.60
C ALA A 47 -1.33 7.63 40.18
N GLU A 48 -1.45 8.90 40.42
CA GLU A 48 -2.68 9.58 40.91
C GLU A 48 -3.80 9.56 39.85
N MET A 49 -3.48 9.73 38.57
CA MET A 49 -4.44 9.74 37.48
C MET A 49 -4.89 8.34 37.06
N LYS A 50 -4.11 7.31 37.37
CA LYS A 50 -4.48 5.90 37.08
C LYS A 50 -5.75 5.43 37.82
N LYS A 51 -6.19 6.14 38.84
CA LYS A 51 -7.42 5.86 39.63
C LYS A 51 -8.54 6.84 39.36
N GLY A 52 -8.28 7.97 38.69
CA GLY A 52 -9.23 9.05 38.41
C GLY A 52 -9.98 8.88 37.08
N PRO A 53 -10.69 9.94 36.63
CA PRO A 53 -11.48 9.94 35.41
C PRO A 53 -10.64 9.70 34.15
N TYR A 54 -9.35 10.09 34.13
CA TYR A 54 -8.44 9.93 33.01
C TYR A 54 -7.93 8.48 32.78
N LYS A 55 -8.21 7.56 33.72
CA LYS A 55 -7.59 6.21 33.80
C LYS A 55 -7.69 5.39 32.51
N LYS A 56 -8.78 5.53 31.75
CA LYS A 56 -9.07 4.70 30.58
C LYS A 56 -8.55 5.30 29.26
N PHE A 57 -8.69 6.63 29.11
CA PHE A 57 -8.46 7.30 27.83
C PHE A 57 -7.39 8.40 27.88
N ALA A 58 -6.94 8.82 29.06
CA ALA A 58 -6.26 10.09 29.29
C ALA A 58 -7.16 11.30 28.92
N VAL A 59 -8.49 11.10 28.97
CA VAL A 59 -9.54 12.08 28.73
C VAL A 59 -10.58 11.90 29.82
N ASP A 60 -11.02 13.00 30.43
CA ASP A 60 -12.14 13.04 31.38
C ASP A 60 -13.47 13.19 30.60
N VAL A 61 -14.09 12.05 30.29
CA VAL A 61 -15.33 12.01 29.48
C VAL A 61 -16.53 12.57 30.22
N ASP A 62 -16.51 12.57 31.55
CA ASP A 62 -17.63 13.06 32.40
C ASP A 62 -17.58 14.57 32.64
N ASN A 63 -16.44 15.21 32.32
CA ASN A 63 -16.23 16.66 32.51
C ASN A 63 -15.75 17.30 31.19
N GLY A 64 -16.66 17.43 30.22
CA GLY A 64 -16.42 18.14 28.97
C GLY A 64 -15.35 17.53 28.06
N PHE A 65 -15.02 16.24 28.21
CA PHE A 65 -13.96 15.54 27.47
C PHE A 65 -12.60 16.20 27.61
N ASP A 66 -12.27 16.68 28.83
CA ASP A 66 -11.01 17.34 29.12
C ASP A 66 -9.83 16.39 28.89
N PRO A 67 -8.87 16.72 27.99
CA PRO A 67 -7.76 15.84 27.66
C PRO A 67 -6.54 16.11 28.56
N TYR A 68 -5.93 15.06 29.08
CA TYR A 68 -4.64 15.16 29.74
C TYR A 68 -3.49 14.96 28.75
N TYR A 69 -2.76 16.04 28.47
CA TYR A 69 -1.59 16.01 27.58
C TYR A 69 -0.28 15.93 28.33
N GLU A 70 0.63 15.09 27.87
CA GLU A 70 2.00 14.99 28.38
C GLU A 70 3.03 15.23 27.29
N VAL A 71 4.11 15.95 27.61
CA VAL A 71 5.25 16.13 26.73
C VAL A 71 5.99 14.79 26.60
N TYR A 72 6.15 14.30 25.38
CA TYR A 72 6.87 13.07 25.08
C TYR A 72 8.25 13.06 25.75
N ALA A 73 8.67 11.90 26.25
CA ALA A 73 9.94 11.75 26.96
C ALA A 73 11.16 12.16 26.13
N ASP A 74 11.16 11.84 24.86
CA ASP A 74 12.19 12.22 23.87
C ASP A 74 12.14 13.69 23.46
N LYS A 75 10.99 14.39 23.65
CA LYS A 75 10.81 15.80 23.35
C LYS A 75 11.13 16.74 24.51
N LYS A 76 11.23 16.25 25.73
CA LYS A 76 11.55 17.08 26.92
C LYS A 76 12.85 17.90 26.76
N ALA A 77 13.84 17.35 26.04
CA ALA A 77 15.07 18.09 25.75
C ALA A 77 14.84 19.23 24.76
N LYS A 78 14.06 18.97 23.68
CA LYS A 78 13.75 19.99 22.66
C LYS A 78 12.88 21.11 23.23
N VAL A 79 11.90 20.79 24.06
CA VAL A 79 11.08 21.81 24.74
C VAL A 79 11.95 22.71 25.65
N ARG A 80 12.99 22.16 26.33
CA ARG A 80 13.93 22.98 27.11
C ARG A 80 14.77 23.90 26.23
N GLU A 81 15.22 23.42 25.08
CA GLU A 81 15.96 24.19 24.08
C GLU A 81 15.10 25.35 23.56
N LEU A 82 13.86 25.09 23.16
CA LEU A 82 12.91 26.11 22.69
C LEU A 82 12.60 27.15 23.79
N LYS A 83 12.45 26.72 25.05
CA LYS A 83 12.29 27.62 26.19
C LYS A 83 13.51 28.52 26.43
N ALA A 84 14.71 28.01 26.17
CA ALA A 84 15.92 28.81 26.27
C ALA A 84 15.97 29.85 25.15
N ALA A 85 15.69 29.45 23.90
CA ALA A 85 15.64 30.39 22.77
C ALA A 85 14.57 31.50 22.97
N LEU A 86 13.38 31.11 23.53
CA LEU A 86 12.30 32.06 23.81
C LEU A 86 12.66 33.13 24.86
N LYS A 87 13.55 32.84 25.81
CA LYS A 87 13.96 33.82 26.82
C LYS A 87 14.72 35.00 26.26
N ASP A 88 15.40 34.78 25.14
CA ASP A 88 16.23 35.76 24.45
C ASP A 88 15.47 36.44 23.30
N ALA A 89 14.18 36.11 23.11
CA ALA A 89 13.31 36.64 22.06
C ALA A 89 12.36 37.70 22.58
N ASP A 90 12.07 38.72 21.76
CA ASP A 90 11.09 39.78 22.01
C ASP A 90 9.72 39.48 21.39
N GLU A 91 9.69 38.64 20.38
CA GLU A 91 8.47 38.18 19.69
C GLU A 91 8.60 36.70 19.33
N LEU A 92 7.49 35.96 19.29
CA LEU A 92 7.39 34.57 18.88
C LEU A 92 6.49 34.45 17.66
N PHE A 93 7.04 33.83 16.60
CA PHE A 93 6.29 33.47 15.40
C PHE A 93 6.12 31.97 15.31
N LEU A 94 4.88 31.50 15.21
CA LEU A 94 4.56 30.08 14.99
C LEU A 94 4.26 29.86 13.51
N ALA A 95 5.17 29.20 12.83
CA ALA A 95 5.20 29.02 11.39
C ALA A 95 5.06 27.55 11.00
N THR A 96 4.16 26.84 11.67
CA THR A 96 3.74 25.46 11.39
C THR A 96 2.85 25.40 10.15
N ASP A 97 2.62 24.21 9.58
CA ASP A 97 1.76 24.02 8.42
C ASP A 97 0.39 24.65 8.61
N GLU A 98 -0.30 24.92 7.51
CA GLU A 98 -1.59 25.60 7.49
C GLU A 98 -2.78 24.69 7.83
N ASP A 99 -2.56 23.38 7.96
CA ASP A 99 -3.62 22.42 8.28
C ASP A 99 -3.93 22.36 9.80
N ARG A 100 -5.00 21.67 10.17
CA ARG A 100 -5.41 21.45 11.58
C ARG A 100 -4.29 20.88 12.44
N GLU A 101 -3.43 20.00 11.88
CA GLU A 101 -2.31 19.43 12.60
C GLU A 101 -1.25 20.48 12.93
N GLY A 102 -0.94 21.38 11.97
CA GLY A 102 -0.03 22.49 12.18
C GLY A 102 -0.56 23.51 13.17
N GLU A 103 -1.87 23.79 13.15
CA GLU A 103 -2.51 24.69 14.13
C GLU A 103 -2.47 24.10 15.54
N ALA A 104 -2.75 22.80 15.69
CA ALA A 104 -2.63 22.10 16.97
C ALA A 104 -1.19 22.05 17.48
N ILE A 105 -0.18 21.87 16.59
CA ILE A 105 1.24 21.95 16.99
C ILE A 105 1.55 23.36 17.54
N ALA A 106 1.08 24.41 16.87
CA ALA A 106 1.24 25.80 17.33
C ALA A 106 0.63 26.00 18.72
N TRP A 107 -0.61 25.55 18.95
CA TRP A 107 -1.28 25.58 20.22
C TRP A 107 -0.51 24.80 21.29
N HIS A 108 -0.08 23.57 21.00
CA HIS A 108 0.71 22.79 21.93
C HIS A 108 2.04 23.43 22.30
N LEU A 109 2.65 24.20 21.38
CA LEU A 109 3.85 24.97 21.65
C LEU A 109 3.55 26.13 22.62
N ILE A 110 2.48 26.88 22.43
CA ILE A 110 2.04 27.96 23.35
C ILE A 110 1.86 27.39 24.76
N GLU A 111 1.10 26.31 24.89
CA GLU A 111 0.80 25.67 26.16
C GLU A 111 2.05 25.13 26.88
N ALA A 112 3.00 24.55 26.12
CA ALA A 112 4.23 23.99 26.68
C ALA A 112 5.27 25.05 27.03
N LEU A 113 5.41 26.09 26.20
CA LEU A 113 6.42 27.15 26.36
C LEU A 113 5.96 28.27 27.27
N LYS A 114 4.66 28.59 27.32
CA LYS A 114 4.02 29.67 28.08
C LYS A 114 4.70 31.02 27.80
N PRO A 115 4.70 31.51 26.56
CA PRO A 115 5.37 32.75 26.18
C PRO A 115 4.81 33.93 26.94
N LYS A 116 5.70 34.90 27.26
CA LYS A 116 5.34 36.19 27.87
C LYS A 116 5.51 37.33 26.87
N VAL A 117 5.99 37.00 25.66
CA VAL A 117 6.15 37.91 24.52
C VAL A 117 4.94 37.81 23.59
N PRO A 118 4.70 38.78 22.70
CA PRO A 118 3.71 38.67 21.65
C PRO A 118 3.90 37.42 20.80
N VAL A 119 2.79 36.75 20.46
CA VAL A 119 2.77 35.54 19.68
C VAL A 119 2.02 35.80 18.38
N HIS A 120 2.60 35.44 17.26
CA HIS A 120 2.06 35.62 15.93
C HIS A 120 1.98 34.29 15.20
N ARG A 121 0.85 33.99 14.58
CA ARG A 121 0.67 32.85 13.70
C ARG A 121 1.03 33.24 12.27
N MET A 122 1.98 32.56 11.69
CA MET A 122 2.49 32.79 10.34
C MET A 122 2.10 31.61 9.44
N VAL A 123 1.33 31.87 8.38
CA VAL A 123 0.78 30.86 7.48
C VAL A 123 1.27 31.08 6.06
N PHE A 124 1.67 30.02 5.37
CA PHE A 124 2.15 30.04 3.99
C PHE A 124 1.90 28.70 3.28
N HIS A 125 1.54 28.78 2.00
CA HIS A 125 1.25 27.59 1.17
C HIS A 125 2.51 27.02 0.49
N GLU A 126 3.60 27.76 0.45
CA GLU A 126 4.88 27.39 -0.18
C GLU A 126 6.07 28.01 0.53
N ILE A 127 7.23 27.37 0.44
CA ILE A 127 8.45 27.84 1.10
C ILE A 127 9.35 28.53 0.07
N THR A 128 8.90 29.70 -0.38
CA THR A 128 9.67 30.64 -1.22
C THR A 128 10.00 31.90 -0.42
N ARG A 129 10.97 32.70 -0.87
CA ARG A 129 11.35 33.96 -0.20
C ARG A 129 10.16 34.91 -0.16
N GLU A 130 9.46 35.02 -1.27
CA GLU A 130 8.31 35.92 -1.46
C GLU A 130 7.12 35.52 -0.59
N ALA A 131 6.80 34.20 -0.53
CA ALA A 131 5.72 33.70 0.32
C ALA A 131 6.02 33.89 1.81
N ILE A 132 7.26 33.65 2.23
CA ILE A 132 7.68 33.85 3.63
C ILE A 132 7.65 35.35 3.99
N ALA A 133 8.06 36.24 3.12
CA ALA A 133 7.99 37.68 3.35
C ALA A 133 6.52 38.15 3.50
N ARG A 134 5.63 37.73 2.59
CA ARG A 134 4.19 38.01 2.68
C ARG A 134 3.56 37.49 3.96
N ALA A 135 3.94 36.28 4.39
CA ALA A 135 3.41 35.65 5.60
C ALA A 135 3.85 36.38 6.89
N LEU A 136 5.02 37.02 6.89
CA LEU A 136 5.48 37.89 7.99
C LEU A 136 4.69 39.18 8.09
N GLU A 137 4.29 39.75 6.95
CA GLU A 137 3.50 40.99 6.90
C GLU A 137 2.03 40.72 7.25
N ASN A 138 1.53 39.50 7.06
CA ASN A 138 0.13 39.11 7.22
C ASN A 138 -0.02 38.02 8.28
N THR A 139 0.50 38.24 9.47
CA THR A 139 0.30 37.34 10.61
C THR A 139 -1.13 37.42 11.16
N ARG A 140 -1.60 36.35 11.76
CA ARG A 140 -2.89 36.24 12.45
C ARG A 140 -2.76 35.70 13.86
N ASP A 141 -3.84 35.67 14.58
CA ASP A 141 -3.95 34.90 15.82
C ASP A 141 -4.10 33.42 15.55
N LEU A 142 -3.92 32.59 16.57
CA LEU A 142 -4.20 31.16 16.51
C LEU A 142 -5.69 30.92 16.22
N ASP A 143 -5.98 30.01 15.33
CA ASP A 143 -7.35 29.61 15.02
C ASP A 143 -7.81 28.52 16.00
N SER A 144 -8.68 28.90 16.95
CA SER A 144 -9.16 27.98 17.98
C SER A 144 -10.08 26.91 17.42
N ASP A 145 -10.82 27.16 16.36
CA ASP A 145 -11.76 26.21 15.77
C ASP A 145 -11.03 25.09 15.06
N LEU A 146 -9.92 25.40 14.39
CA LEU A 146 -9.02 24.39 13.81
C LEU A 146 -8.36 23.51 14.91
N VAL A 147 -7.97 24.12 16.03
CA VAL A 147 -7.44 23.39 17.20
C VAL A 147 -8.50 22.46 17.76
N ASP A 148 -9.72 22.96 17.97
CA ASP A 148 -10.85 22.19 18.48
C ASP A 148 -11.20 21.00 17.58
N ALA A 149 -11.17 21.20 16.27
CA ALA A 149 -11.40 20.11 15.30
C ALA A 149 -10.31 19.02 15.38
N GLN A 150 -9.04 19.40 15.51
CA GLN A 150 -7.94 18.43 15.66
C GLN A 150 -8.02 17.72 17.01
N GLU A 151 -8.30 18.44 18.10
CA GLU A 151 -8.46 17.86 19.44
C GLU A 151 -9.65 16.90 19.48
N THR A 152 -10.79 17.30 18.90
CA THR A 152 -11.98 16.45 18.75
C THR A 152 -11.63 15.15 18.00
N ARG A 153 -10.94 15.26 16.87
CA ARG A 153 -10.47 14.09 16.12
C ARG A 153 -9.57 13.20 16.99
N ARG A 154 -8.64 13.78 17.72
CA ARG A 154 -7.71 13.04 18.57
C ARG A 154 -8.42 12.31 19.71
N ILE A 155 -9.39 12.95 20.35
CA ILE A 155 -10.24 12.36 21.40
C ILE A 155 -11.11 11.26 20.80
N LEU A 156 -11.79 11.53 19.69
CA LEU A 156 -12.64 10.57 18.97
C LEU A 156 -11.87 9.29 18.63
N ASP A 157 -10.70 9.40 18.00
CA ASP A 157 -9.87 8.25 17.63
C ASP A 157 -9.38 7.49 18.88
N ARG A 158 -9.14 8.18 19.99
CA ARG A 158 -8.82 7.57 21.28
C ARG A 158 -9.99 6.77 21.83
N LEU A 159 -11.17 7.36 21.92
CA LEU A 159 -12.38 6.71 22.43
C LEU A 159 -12.74 5.48 21.58
N TYR A 160 -12.82 5.67 20.28
CA TYR A 160 -13.10 4.58 19.32
C TYR A 160 -12.10 3.42 19.46
N GLY A 161 -10.81 3.74 19.39
CA GLY A 161 -9.76 2.73 19.42
C GLY A 161 -9.71 1.94 20.73
N TYR A 162 -9.92 2.62 21.86
CA TYR A 162 -9.83 2.00 23.19
C TYR A 162 -11.11 1.30 23.64
N GLU A 163 -12.23 1.62 23.05
CA GLU A 163 -13.49 0.89 23.28
C GLU A 163 -13.57 -0.37 22.39
N VAL A 164 -13.28 -0.25 21.11
CA VAL A 164 -13.53 -1.33 20.14
C VAL A 164 -12.37 -2.34 20.05
N SER A 165 -11.09 -1.87 20.08
CA SER A 165 -9.94 -2.77 19.94
C SER A 165 -9.87 -3.88 21.01
N PRO A 166 -10.19 -3.65 22.29
CA PRO A 166 -10.23 -4.72 23.30
C PRO A 166 -11.23 -5.82 23.00
N VAL A 167 -12.31 -5.53 22.27
CA VAL A 167 -13.27 -6.56 21.82
C VAL A 167 -12.62 -7.45 20.77
N LEU A 168 -11.91 -6.85 19.79
CA LEU A 168 -11.13 -7.61 18.80
C LEU A 168 -10.07 -8.50 19.48
N TRP A 169 -9.42 -8.02 20.55
CA TRP A 169 -8.40 -8.81 21.27
C TRP A 169 -8.99 -10.03 21.96
N ARG A 170 -10.16 -9.88 22.55
CA ARG A 170 -10.84 -10.96 23.27
C ARG A 170 -11.47 -12.00 22.35
N LYS A 171 -11.97 -11.56 21.18
CA LYS A 171 -12.81 -12.39 20.32
C LYS A 171 -12.11 -12.88 19.05
N VAL A 172 -11.09 -12.16 18.57
CA VAL A 172 -10.32 -12.54 17.36
C VAL A 172 -8.88 -12.83 17.73
N ARG A 173 -8.06 -11.81 17.99
CA ARG A 173 -6.62 -11.99 18.31
C ARG A 173 -6.05 -10.75 18.99
N GLN A 174 -5.12 -10.93 19.95
CA GLN A 174 -4.37 -9.83 20.56
C GLN A 174 -3.56 -9.05 19.54
N GLY A 175 -3.43 -7.72 19.76
CA GLY A 175 -2.63 -6.81 18.95
C GLY A 175 -3.35 -6.26 17.70
N LEU A 176 -4.61 -6.61 17.48
CA LEU A 176 -5.45 -5.99 16.46
C LEU A 176 -5.87 -4.58 16.87
N SER A 177 -6.21 -3.75 15.91
CA SER A 177 -6.78 -2.42 16.18
C SER A 177 -8.00 -2.16 15.31
N ALA A 178 -9.00 -1.56 15.90
CA ALA A 178 -10.07 -0.89 15.20
C ALA A 178 -9.76 0.61 15.15
N GLY A 179 -10.16 1.25 14.06
CA GLY A 179 -10.07 2.68 13.89
C GLY A 179 -11.08 3.13 12.87
N ARG A 180 -11.61 4.29 13.03
CA ARG A 180 -12.74 4.84 12.29
C ARG A 180 -12.60 4.70 10.76
N VAL A 181 -11.52 5.22 10.18
CA VAL A 181 -11.28 5.14 8.73
C VAL A 181 -10.67 3.78 8.31
N GLN A 182 -9.75 3.23 9.13
CA GLN A 182 -9.09 1.96 8.78
C GLN A 182 -10.04 0.75 8.73
N SER A 183 -11.05 0.72 9.62
CA SER A 183 -12.03 -0.38 9.65
C SER A 183 -12.91 -0.36 8.41
N VAL A 184 -13.32 0.82 7.99
CA VAL A 184 -14.11 1.03 6.76
C VAL A 184 -13.28 0.71 5.51
N ALA A 185 -12.02 1.16 5.44
CA ALA A 185 -11.13 0.80 4.33
C ALA A 185 -10.92 -0.72 4.24
N THR A 186 -10.83 -1.42 5.39
CA THR A 186 -10.73 -2.88 5.44
C THR A 186 -12.03 -3.53 4.94
N ARG A 187 -13.19 -2.99 5.31
CA ARG A 187 -14.51 -3.43 4.87
C ARG A 187 -14.63 -3.35 3.34
N LEU A 188 -14.27 -2.22 2.72
CA LEU A 188 -14.29 -2.05 1.26
C LEU A 188 -13.51 -3.16 0.54
N VAL A 189 -12.31 -3.48 1.04
CA VAL A 189 -11.47 -4.52 0.43
C VAL A 189 -12.07 -5.91 0.63
N VAL A 190 -12.68 -6.20 1.80
CA VAL A 190 -13.34 -7.47 2.09
C VAL A 190 -14.62 -7.63 1.26
N GLU A 191 -15.45 -6.59 1.13
CA GLU A 191 -16.66 -6.62 0.30
C GLU A 191 -16.32 -6.90 -1.17
N ARG A 192 -15.30 -6.25 -1.72
CA ARG A 192 -14.82 -6.54 -3.07
C ARG A 192 -14.37 -7.99 -3.23
N GLU A 193 -13.73 -8.56 -2.24
CA GLU A 193 -13.32 -9.97 -2.29
C GLU A 193 -14.53 -10.91 -2.17
N ARG A 194 -15.55 -10.55 -1.37
CA ARG A 194 -16.83 -11.30 -1.30
C ARG A 194 -17.55 -11.29 -2.66
N GLU A 195 -17.59 -10.14 -3.34
CA GLU A 195 -18.12 -10.03 -4.71
C GLU A 195 -17.38 -10.98 -5.66
N ARG A 196 -16.05 -11.05 -5.56
CA ARG A 196 -15.21 -11.93 -6.37
C ARG A 196 -15.44 -13.42 -6.04
N MET A 197 -15.57 -13.78 -4.77
CA MET A 197 -15.87 -15.14 -4.32
C MET A 197 -17.26 -15.60 -4.79
N ALA A 198 -18.22 -14.70 -4.88
CA ALA A 198 -19.58 -14.98 -5.33
C ALA A 198 -19.74 -14.95 -6.85
N PHE A 199 -18.75 -14.44 -7.59
CA PHE A 199 -18.83 -14.25 -9.01
C PHE A 199 -18.86 -15.57 -9.77
N VAL A 200 -19.79 -15.68 -10.71
CA VAL A 200 -19.93 -16.81 -11.63
C VAL A 200 -19.54 -16.38 -13.04
N THR A 201 -18.51 -17.00 -13.56
CA THR A 201 -18.02 -16.74 -14.92
C THR A 201 -19.05 -17.17 -15.95
N ALA A 202 -19.29 -16.31 -16.96
CA ALA A 202 -20.03 -16.65 -18.15
C ALA A 202 -19.08 -16.68 -19.35
N ASP A 203 -19.19 -17.71 -20.15
CA ASP A 203 -18.47 -17.82 -21.43
C ASP A 203 -19.35 -17.26 -22.54
N TYR A 204 -18.77 -16.51 -23.45
CA TYR A 204 -19.44 -15.95 -24.62
C TYR A 204 -18.45 -15.84 -25.78
N TRP A 205 -18.98 -15.78 -26.97
CA TRP A 205 -18.18 -15.72 -28.19
C TRP A 205 -18.54 -14.48 -29.01
N ASP A 206 -17.56 -13.97 -29.74
CA ASP A 206 -17.75 -12.97 -30.75
C ASP A 206 -17.04 -13.39 -32.07
N VAL A 207 -17.26 -12.60 -33.13
CA VAL A 207 -16.59 -12.80 -34.41
C VAL A 207 -15.85 -11.53 -34.78
N THR A 208 -14.57 -11.68 -35.09
CA THR A 208 -13.72 -10.58 -35.56
C THR A 208 -13.28 -10.84 -37.00
N GLY A 209 -12.93 -9.79 -37.72
CA GLY A 209 -12.39 -9.89 -39.08
C GLY A 209 -11.50 -8.71 -39.43
N SER A 210 -10.62 -8.91 -40.40
CA SER A 210 -9.82 -7.88 -41.04
C SER A 210 -10.49 -7.53 -42.39
N PHE A 211 -10.66 -6.24 -42.63
CA PHE A 211 -11.39 -5.71 -43.79
C PHE A 211 -10.57 -4.66 -44.51
N ALA A 212 -10.70 -4.55 -45.83
CA ALA A 212 -10.08 -3.51 -46.65
C ALA A 212 -11.03 -3.02 -47.74
N PRO A 213 -11.07 -1.71 -48.08
CA PRO A 213 -11.76 -1.23 -49.25
C PRO A 213 -11.21 -1.89 -50.50
N GLN A 214 -12.08 -2.29 -51.43
CA GLN A 214 -11.67 -2.88 -52.70
C GLN A 214 -11.20 -1.83 -53.69
N ASP A 215 -11.79 -0.62 -53.63
CA ASP A 215 -11.52 0.51 -54.48
C ASP A 215 -11.13 1.77 -53.68
N GLY A 216 -10.64 2.82 -54.37
CA GLY A 216 -10.31 4.11 -53.79
C GLY A 216 -8.82 4.29 -53.36
N ASP A 217 -8.53 5.46 -52.74
CA ASP A 217 -7.16 5.85 -52.39
C ASP A 217 -6.50 4.94 -51.34
N ASP A 218 -7.31 4.37 -50.47
CA ASP A 218 -6.85 3.49 -49.36
C ASP A 218 -7.23 2.00 -49.67
N ALA A 219 -7.39 1.61 -50.95
CA ALA A 219 -7.69 0.24 -51.37
C ALA A 219 -6.61 -0.74 -50.81
N GLY A 220 -7.05 -1.84 -50.25
CA GLY A 220 -6.20 -2.83 -49.63
C GLY A 220 -5.66 -2.48 -48.22
N GLN A 221 -5.96 -1.29 -47.68
CA GLN A 221 -5.56 -0.95 -46.30
C GLN A 221 -6.43 -1.70 -45.28
N LEU A 222 -5.83 -2.59 -44.52
CA LEU A 222 -6.53 -3.42 -43.53
C LEU A 222 -6.92 -2.64 -42.28
N PHE A 223 -8.13 -2.91 -41.77
CA PHE A 223 -8.60 -2.54 -40.46
C PHE A 223 -9.40 -3.69 -39.83
N ARG A 224 -9.40 -3.79 -38.50
CA ARG A 224 -10.19 -4.82 -37.80
C ARG A 224 -11.57 -4.30 -37.42
N ALA A 225 -12.59 -5.14 -37.60
CA ALA A 225 -13.93 -4.91 -37.08
C ALA A 225 -14.46 -6.14 -36.36
N ARG A 226 -15.40 -5.93 -35.46
CA ARG A 226 -16.04 -6.96 -34.66
C ARG A 226 -17.53 -7.01 -34.97
N LEU A 227 -18.09 -8.22 -34.97
CA LEU A 227 -19.53 -8.46 -35.10
C LEU A 227 -20.25 -7.83 -33.89
N THR A 228 -21.19 -6.92 -34.16
CA THR A 228 -21.93 -6.21 -33.12
C THR A 228 -23.44 -6.40 -33.24
N GLY A 229 -23.89 -6.90 -34.36
CA GLY A 229 -25.33 -7.17 -34.64
C GLY A 229 -25.52 -8.41 -35.51
N LEU A 230 -26.57 -9.17 -35.22
CA LEU A 230 -26.92 -10.39 -35.95
C LEU A 230 -28.42 -10.57 -36.00
N GLY A 231 -28.99 -10.62 -37.23
CA GLY A 231 -30.42 -10.78 -37.44
C GLY A 231 -31.29 -9.66 -36.86
N GLY A 232 -30.76 -8.47 -36.69
CA GLY A 232 -31.40 -7.32 -36.07
C GLY A 232 -31.16 -7.15 -34.57
N ASP A 233 -30.66 -8.17 -33.89
CA ASP A 233 -30.30 -8.12 -32.46
C ASP A 233 -28.82 -7.80 -32.25
N ARG A 234 -28.47 -7.23 -31.09
CA ARG A 234 -27.08 -6.93 -30.71
C ARG A 234 -26.38 -8.18 -30.18
N VAL A 235 -25.14 -8.41 -30.59
CA VAL A 235 -24.31 -9.50 -30.04
C VAL A 235 -23.88 -9.13 -28.64
N ALA A 236 -24.00 -10.10 -27.72
CA ALA A 236 -23.60 -9.94 -26.30
C ALA A 236 -22.10 -9.73 -26.15
N SER A 237 -21.74 -8.92 -25.18
CA SER A 237 -20.36 -8.69 -24.71
C SER A 237 -20.27 -8.99 -23.22
N GLY A 238 -19.10 -9.00 -22.63
CA GLY A 238 -18.94 -9.27 -21.19
C GLY A 238 -19.79 -8.36 -20.29
N ARG A 239 -20.08 -7.13 -20.71
CA ARG A 239 -20.90 -6.16 -19.94
C ARG A 239 -22.38 -6.52 -19.87
N ASP A 240 -22.83 -7.43 -20.72
CA ASP A 240 -24.22 -7.85 -20.79
C ASP A 240 -24.57 -8.94 -19.76
N PHE A 241 -23.57 -9.49 -19.08
CA PHE A 241 -23.76 -10.49 -18.05
C PHE A 241 -23.74 -9.87 -16.64
N ASP A 242 -24.57 -10.42 -15.77
CA ASP A 242 -24.55 -10.11 -14.33
C ASP A 242 -23.46 -10.93 -13.60
N ASP A 243 -23.29 -10.67 -12.31
CA ASP A 243 -22.28 -11.33 -11.48
C ASP A 243 -22.57 -12.83 -11.25
N LEU A 244 -23.75 -13.31 -11.64
CA LEU A 244 -24.15 -14.72 -11.63
C LEU A 244 -24.03 -15.40 -13.00
N GLY A 245 -23.35 -14.74 -13.95
CA GLY A 245 -23.13 -15.27 -15.29
C GLY A 245 -24.36 -15.30 -16.19
N ARG A 246 -25.41 -14.53 -15.88
CA ARG A 246 -26.66 -14.50 -16.65
C ARG A 246 -26.78 -13.21 -17.44
N LEU A 247 -27.38 -13.28 -18.62
CA LEU A 247 -27.68 -12.07 -19.39
C LEU A 247 -28.64 -11.14 -18.60
N LYS A 248 -28.24 -9.89 -18.44
CA LYS A 248 -29.05 -8.81 -17.82
C LYS A 248 -30.32 -8.51 -18.60
N VAL A 249 -30.22 -8.55 -19.95
CA VAL A 249 -31.34 -8.29 -20.88
C VAL A 249 -31.39 -9.44 -21.86
N ARG A 250 -32.54 -10.07 -21.99
CA ARG A 250 -32.73 -11.23 -22.89
C ARG A 250 -33.32 -10.89 -24.21
N THR A 251 -33.96 -9.73 -24.38
CA THR A 251 -34.64 -9.31 -25.61
C THR A 251 -33.73 -8.33 -26.35
N GLY A 252 -33.54 -8.56 -27.66
CA GLY A 252 -32.71 -7.71 -28.52
C GLY A 252 -31.21 -7.93 -28.33
N VAL A 253 -30.83 -9.04 -27.66
CA VAL A 253 -29.41 -9.43 -27.45
C VAL A 253 -29.24 -10.91 -27.78
N VAL A 254 -28.28 -11.21 -28.61
CA VAL A 254 -27.87 -12.58 -28.97
C VAL A 254 -26.65 -12.96 -28.20
N HIS A 255 -26.71 -14.03 -27.41
CA HIS A 255 -25.58 -14.69 -26.80
C HIS A 255 -25.09 -15.79 -27.76
N LEU A 256 -23.87 -15.65 -28.27
CA LEU A 256 -23.26 -16.64 -29.16
C LEU A 256 -22.51 -17.67 -28.31
N ALA A 257 -22.82 -18.94 -28.55
CA ALA A 257 -22.02 -20.07 -28.12
C ALA A 257 -20.92 -20.37 -29.16
N GLU A 258 -19.94 -21.20 -28.79
CA GLU A 258 -18.83 -21.59 -29.66
C GLU A 258 -19.29 -22.08 -31.03
N THR A 259 -20.20 -23.05 -31.02
CA THR A 259 -20.76 -23.64 -32.28
C THR A 259 -21.48 -22.63 -33.17
N GLU A 260 -22.18 -21.71 -32.56
CA GLU A 260 -22.92 -20.65 -33.30
C GLU A 260 -21.93 -19.62 -33.87
N ALA A 261 -20.89 -19.24 -33.12
CA ALA A 261 -19.87 -18.30 -33.61
C ALA A 261 -19.10 -18.88 -34.81
N HIS A 262 -18.74 -20.16 -34.77
CA HIS A 262 -18.11 -20.85 -35.87
C HIS A 262 -19.04 -21.00 -37.07
N ALA A 263 -20.34 -21.25 -36.87
CA ALA A 263 -21.33 -21.28 -37.95
C ALA A 263 -21.49 -19.91 -38.61
N VAL A 264 -21.46 -18.82 -37.82
CA VAL A 264 -21.47 -17.45 -38.35
C VAL A 264 -20.23 -17.21 -39.24
N VAL A 265 -19.02 -17.62 -38.79
CA VAL A 265 -17.78 -17.49 -39.58
C VAL A 265 -17.94 -18.26 -40.91
N ALA A 266 -18.39 -19.52 -40.87
CA ALA A 266 -18.60 -20.33 -42.07
C ALA A 266 -19.67 -19.69 -43.06
N GLY A 267 -20.67 -19.05 -42.51
CA GLY A 267 -21.67 -18.29 -43.31
C GLY A 267 -21.14 -17.00 -43.92
N LEU A 268 -19.99 -16.52 -43.46
CA LEU A 268 -19.35 -15.28 -43.92
C LEU A 268 -18.17 -15.52 -44.89
N GLU A 269 -17.73 -16.74 -45.13
CA GLU A 269 -16.54 -17.04 -45.96
C GLU A 269 -16.67 -16.51 -47.39
N ASP A 270 -17.87 -16.65 -48.00
CA ASP A 270 -18.17 -16.18 -49.35
C ASP A 270 -19.07 -14.94 -49.35
N ALA A 271 -19.31 -14.30 -48.23
CA ALA A 271 -20.22 -13.18 -48.12
C ALA A 271 -19.60 -11.88 -48.66
N SER A 272 -20.44 -11.11 -49.38
CA SER A 272 -20.05 -9.77 -49.82
C SER A 272 -20.26 -8.76 -48.71
N PHE A 273 -19.24 -8.05 -48.36
CA PHE A 273 -19.29 -6.99 -47.33
C PHE A 273 -19.38 -5.62 -47.96
N ALA A 274 -20.22 -4.75 -47.41
CA ALA A 274 -20.31 -3.36 -47.81
C ALA A 274 -20.38 -2.44 -46.59
N VAL A 275 -19.96 -1.21 -46.77
CA VAL A 275 -20.11 -0.15 -45.76
C VAL A 275 -21.59 0.24 -45.67
N ARG A 276 -22.22 -0.07 -44.54
CA ARG A 276 -23.62 0.29 -44.27
C ARG A 276 -23.76 1.72 -43.83
N SER A 277 -22.88 2.20 -42.97
CA SER A 277 -22.88 3.59 -42.49
C SER A 277 -21.51 4.01 -42.03
N LEU A 278 -21.21 5.29 -42.24
CA LEU A 278 -19.99 5.93 -41.78
C LEU A 278 -20.33 7.24 -41.05
N GLU A 279 -20.12 7.27 -39.74
CA GLU A 279 -20.41 8.46 -38.94
C GLU A 279 -19.10 9.06 -38.44
N THR A 280 -18.88 10.36 -38.66
CA THR A 280 -17.77 11.10 -38.17
C THR A 280 -18.23 12.15 -37.16
N LYS A 281 -17.65 12.09 -35.94
CA LYS A 281 -17.94 13.03 -34.84
C LYS A 281 -16.69 13.80 -34.44
N PRO A 282 -16.81 15.11 -34.12
CA PRO A 282 -15.71 15.85 -33.56
C PRO A 282 -15.28 15.21 -32.24
N TYR A 283 -13.97 15.01 -32.08
CA TYR A 283 -13.36 14.59 -30.84
C TYR A 283 -12.80 15.80 -30.11
N SER A 284 -13.13 15.96 -28.84
CA SER A 284 -12.54 16.95 -27.96
C SER A 284 -12.32 16.35 -26.59
N ARG A 285 -11.10 16.50 -26.05
CA ARG A 285 -10.74 16.07 -24.69
C ARG A 285 -10.17 17.24 -23.93
N LYS A 286 -10.71 17.50 -22.73
CA LYS A 286 -10.25 18.55 -21.82
C LYS A 286 -9.13 18.03 -20.93
N PRO A 287 -8.17 18.92 -20.53
CA PRO A 287 -7.17 18.57 -19.55
C PRO A 287 -7.80 18.29 -18.18
N ALA A 288 -7.15 17.44 -17.43
CA ALA A 288 -7.53 17.20 -16.04
C ALA A 288 -7.07 18.35 -15.14
N ALA A 289 -7.73 18.52 -13.99
CA ALA A 289 -7.42 19.52 -12.98
C ALA A 289 -6.03 19.33 -12.38
N PRO A 290 -5.40 20.38 -11.82
CA PRO A 290 -4.20 20.25 -10.99
C PRO A 290 -4.39 19.23 -9.88
N PHE A 291 -3.29 18.73 -9.31
CA PHE A 291 -3.35 17.67 -8.32
C PHE A 291 -3.92 18.13 -6.98
N THR A 292 -4.82 17.32 -6.45
CA THR A 292 -5.11 17.18 -5.02
C THR A 292 -4.23 16.08 -4.42
N THR A 293 -4.21 15.94 -3.09
CA THR A 293 -3.51 14.83 -2.42
C THR A 293 -3.94 13.45 -2.94
N SER A 294 -5.23 13.25 -3.12
CA SER A 294 -5.79 11.99 -3.63
C SER A 294 -5.35 11.71 -5.06
N THR A 295 -5.55 12.66 -5.97
CA THR A 295 -5.20 12.48 -7.38
C THR A 295 -3.69 12.36 -7.60
N LEU A 296 -2.85 13.01 -6.77
CA LEU A 296 -1.40 12.82 -6.78
C LEU A 296 -1.02 11.40 -6.38
N GLN A 297 -1.60 10.86 -5.29
CA GLN A 297 -1.34 9.48 -4.86
C GLN A 297 -1.75 8.47 -5.94
N GLN A 298 -2.90 8.67 -6.56
CA GLN A 298 -3.41 7.82 -7.65
C GLN A 298 -2.45 7.79 -8.84
N GLU A 299 -2.06 8.95 -9.36
CA GLU A 299 -1.19 9.04 -10.53
C GLU A 299 0.25 8.63 -10.23
N ALA A 300 0.78 8.93 -9.05
CA ALA A 300 2.10 8.45 -8.62
C ALA A 300 2.13 6.91 -8.51
N SER A 301 1.06 6.30 -8.02
CA SER A 301 0.93 4.85 -7.98
C SER A 301 0.90 4.24 -9.38
N ARG A 302 0.11 4.81 -10.30
CA ARG A 302 -0.05 4.29 -11.67
C ARG A 302 1.20 4.50 -12.53
N LYS A 303 1.75 5.70 -12.55
CA LYS A 303 2.87 6.09 -13.45
C LYS A 303 4.25 5.81 -12.87
N LEU A 304 4.42 6.04 -11.56
CA LEU A 304 5.73 5.97 -10.92
C LEU A 304 5.90 4.70 -10.07
N ARG A 305 4.85 3.90 -9.91
CA ARG A 305 4.83 2.71 -9.05
C ARG A 305 5.19 3.03 -7.59
N MET A 306 4.81 4.23 -7.14
CA MET A 306 5.02 4.69 -5.77
C MET A 306 3.83 4.33 -4.89
N ALA A 307 4.10 3.69 -3.74
CA ALA A 307 3.08 3.50 -2.71
C ALA A 307 2.65 4.85 -2.11
N SER A 308 1.41 4.95 -1.62
CA SER A 308 0.83 6.19 -1.08
C SER A 308 1.70 6.81 0.03
N ARG A 309 2.25 6.00 0.96
CA ARG A 309 3.19 6.45 2.00
C ARG A 309 4.48 7.04 1.39
N GLN A 310 5.01 6.42 0.34
CA GLN A 310 6.22 6.88 -0.33
C GLN A 310 5.95 8.20 -1.07
N THR A 311 4.82 8.29 -1.77
CA THR A 311 4.37 9.50 -2.48
C THR A 311 4.29 10.68 -1.52
N MET A 312 3.60 10.52 -0.38
CA MET A 312 3.44 11.61 0.60
C MET A 312 4.76 12.00 1.26
N ARG A 313 5.63 11.04 1.59
CA ARG A 313 6.98 11.35 2.10
C ARG A 313 7.83 12.12 1.10
N THR A 314 7.75 11.77 -0.18
CA THR A 314 8.48 12.43 -1.25
C THR A 314 7.92 13.84 -1.51
N ALA A 315 6.59 13.99 -1.51
CA ALA A 315 5.92 15.28 -1.64
C ALA A 315 6.26 16.22 -0.47
N GLN A 316 6.25 15.71 0.76
CA GLN A 316 6.69 16.48 1.93
C GLN A 316 8.12 16.97 1.80
N ALA A 317 9.04 16.12 1.34
CA ALA A 317 10.42 16.54 1.11
C ALA A 317 10.54 17.60 0.01
N LEU A 318 9.73 17.53 -1.05
CA LEU A 318 9.67 18.56 -2.09
C LEU A 318 9.13 19.89 -1.54
N TYR A 319 8.06 19.87 -0.77
CA TYR A 319 7.48 21.04 -0.12
C TYR A 319 8.47 21.70 0.85
N GLU A 320 9.03 20.94 1.80
CA GLU A 320 9.97 21.47 2.79
C GLU A 320 11.23 22.10 2.18
N ASN A 321 11.62 21.68 0.97
CA ASN A 321 12.72 22.24 0.21
C ASN A 321 12.27 23.32 -0.79
N GLY A 322 11.00 23.71 -0.82
CA GLY A 322 10.47 24.81 -1.62
C GLY A 322 10.39 24.51 -3.12
N TYR A 323 10.12 23.24 -3.51
CA TYR A 323 9.90 22.85 -4.89
C TYR A 323 8.44 22.84 -5.30
N ILE A 324 7.54 22.54 -4.36
CA ILE A 324 6.09 22.48 -4.59
C ILE A 324 5.34 23.21 -3.46
N THR A 325 4.06 23.48 -3.70
CA THR A 325 3.11 23.94 -2.68
C THR A 325 2.81 22.85 -1.64
N TYR A 326 2.08 23.19 -0.61
CA TYR A 326 1.66 22.24 0.44
C TYR A 326 0.93 21.03 -0.16
N MET A 327 1.31 19.85 0.29
CA MET A 327 0.90 18.59 -0.36
C MET A 327 -0.37 17.96 0.22
N ARG A 328 -0.95 18.51 1.29
CA ARG A 328 -2.19 18.03 1.89
C ARG A 328 -3.33 18.99 1.56
N THR A 329 -3.93 18.81 0.41
CA THR A 329 -5.04 19.63 -0.08
C THR A 329 -6.06 18.80 -0.85
N ASP A 330 -7.32 19.16 -0.74
CA ASP A 330 -8.42 18.65 -1.56
C ASP A 330 -8.89 19.69 -2.60
N SER A 331 -8.21 20.84 -2.67
CA SER A 331 -8.48 21.89 -3.65
C SER A 331 -7.70 21.64 -4.96
N PRO A 332 -8.36 21.65 -6.13
CA PRO A 332 -7.71 21.67 -7.42
C PRO A 332 -7.49 23.10 -7.95
N ALA A 333 -7.79 24.13 -7.18
CA ALA A 333 -7.71 25.53 -7.61
C ALA A 333 -6.25 26.00 -7.70
N LEU A 334 -5.97 26.87 -8.65
CA LEU A 334 -4.69 27.60 -8.75
C LEU A 334 -4.92 29.07 -8.41
N SER A 335 -3.94 29.68 -7.76
CA SER A 335 -3.90 31.15 -7.61
C SER A 335 -3.79 31.84 -8.97
N ALA A 336 -4.03 33.14 -9.02
CA ALA A 336 -3.88 33.92 -10.23
C ALA A 336 -2.43 33.87 -10.75
N GLU A 337 -1.46 34.03 -9.88
CA GLU A 337 -0.02 34.00 -10.16
C GLU A 337 0.40 32.63 -10.72
N ALA A 338 -0.08 31.52 -10.12
CA ALA A 338 0.20 30.18 -10.59
C ALA A 338 -0.45 29.88 -11.94
N THR A 339 -1.67 30.34 -12.13
CA THR A 339 -2.38 30.24 -13.42
C THR A 339 -1.59 30.95 -14.53
N ASP A 340 -1.14 32.17 -14.28
CA ASP A 340 -0.34 32.94 -15.22
C ASP A 340 1.03 32.30 -15.47
N ALA A 341 1.68 31.77 -14.45
CA ALA A 341 2.94 31.03 -14.58
C ALA A 341 2.80 29.79 -15.46
N ALA A 342 1.76 28.97 -15.22
CA ALA A 342 1.48 27.79 -16.01
C ALA A 342 1.20 28.15 -17.49
N ARG A 343 0.42 29.19 -17.73
CA ARG A 343 0.08 29.68 -19.09
C ARG A 343 1.29 30.23 -19.83
N ARG A 344 2.13 31.04 -19.15
CA ARG A 344 3.40 31.53 -19.75
C ARG A 344 4.29 30.38 -20.15
N GLN A 345 4.48 29.40 -19.27
CA GLN A 345 5.33 28.25 -19.52
C GLN A 345 4.79 27.33 -20.61
N ALA A 346 3.45 27.15 -20.67
CA ALA A 346 2.80 26.44 -21.78
C ALA A 346 3.04 27.13 -23.14
N ALA A 347 2.92 28.47 -23.20
CA ALA A 347 3.17 29.23 -24.41
C ALA A 347 4.65 29.18 -24.86
N GLU A 348 5.58 29.27 -23.92
CA GLU A 348 7.02 29.20 -24.19
C GLU A 348 7.49 27.85 -24.72
N LEU A 349 6.96 26.76 -24.17
CA LEU A 349 7.44 25.40 -24.48
C LEU A 349 6.69 24.71 -25.63
N TYR A 350 5.40 25.05 -25.83
CA TYR A 350 4.55 24.36 -26.79
C TYR A 350 3.99 25.28 -27.89
N GLY A 351 4.02 26.60 -27.67
CA GLY A 351 3.50 27.61 -28.60
C GLY A 351 2.21 28.27 -28.07
N PRO A 352 1.93 29.51 -28.52
CA PRO A 352 0.77 30.28 -28.07
C PRO A 352 -0.57 29.62 -28.44
N GLU A 353 -0.63 28.82 -29.51
CA GLU A 353 -1.82 28.06 -29.92
C GLU A 353 -2.25 26.97 -28.93
N TYR A 354 -1.31 26.54 -28.06
CA TYR A 354 -1.60 25.56 -27.00
C TYR A 354 -2.22 26.21 -25.77
N VAL A 355 -2.34 27.53 -25.71
CA VAL A 355 -2.90 28.25 -24.55
C VAL A 355 -4.26 28.85 -24.95
N PRO A 356 -5.38 28.44 -24.28
CA PRO A 356 -6.68 29.00 -24.56
C PRO A 356 -6.77 30.49 -24.19
N GLY A 357 -7.64 31.27 -24.84
CA GLY A 357 -7.75 32.70 -24.61
C GLY A 357 -8.11 33.10 -23.18
N ALA A 358 -8.89 32.29 -22.48
CA ALA A 358 -9.22 32.47 -21.07
C ALA A 358 -8.54 31.42 -20.17
N PRO A 359 -8.17 31.75 -18.92
CA PRO A 359 -7.68 30.80 -17.93
C PRO A 359 -8.72 29.70 -17.65
N ARG A 360 -8.23 28.49 -17.37
CA ARG A 360 -9.11 27.42 -16.88
C ARG A 360 -9.18 27.49 -15.37
N LEU A 361 -10.40 27.60 -14.85
CA LEU A 361 -10.68 27.59 -13.43
C LEU A 361 -11.18 26.21 -13.02
N TYR A 362 -10.65 25.71 -11.91
CA TYR A 362 -11.05 24.46 -11.30
C TYR A 362 -11.54 24.71 -9.88
N ALA A 363 -12.68 24.13 -9.51
CA ALA A 363 -13.24 24.23 -8.18
C ALA A 363 -13.34 22.85 -7.55
N SER A 364 -13.24 22.78 -6.23
CA SER A 364 -13.53 21.55 -5.50
C SER A 364 -15.00 21.16 -5.67
N LYS A 365 -15.24 19.86 -5.83
CA LYS A 365 -16.59 19.30 -5.85
C LYS A 365 -17.15 19.09 -4.45
N ASN A 366 -16.29 19.03 -3.45
CA ASN A 366 -16.66 18.81 -2.07
C ASN A 366 -17.12 20.13 -1.43
N LYS A 367 -18.38 20.17 -0.98
CA LYS A 367 -18.95 21.33 -0.27
C LYS A 367 -18.25 21.64 1.07
N GLY A 368 -17.50 20.69 1.62
CA GLY A 368 -16.73 20.82 2.84
C GLY A 368 -15.22 20.91 2.60
N ALA A 369 -14.79 21.38 1.40
CA ALA A 369 -13.37 21.61 1.15
C ALA A 369 -12.81 22.54 2.22
N GLN A 370 -11.83 22.04 2.98
CA GLN A 370 -11.17 22.80 4.01
C GLN A 370 -10.44 23.98 3.36
N GLU A 371 -10.90 25.20 3.68
CA GLU A 371 -10.19 26.44 3.43
C GLU A 371 -9.78 26.73 1.96
N ALA A 372 -9.38 27.97 1.71
CA ALA A 372 -8.89 28.45 0.44
C ALA A 372 -7.50 27.88 0.07
N HIS A 373 -7.34 26.56 0.19
CA HIS A 373 -6.11 25.88 -0.15
C HIS A 373 -5.90 25.85 -1.65
N GLU A 374 -4.67 25.97 -2.07
CA GLU A 374 -4.26 25.83 -3.46
C GLU A 374 -3.96 24.36 -3.80
N ALA A 375 -4.03 24.01 -5.07
CA ALA A 375 -3.63 22.69 -5.59
C ALA A 375 -2.11 22.43 -5.38
N ILE A 376 -1.73 21.16 -5.46
CA ILE A 376 -0.31 20.77 -5.47
C ILE A 376 0.29 21.14 -6.82
N ARG A 377 1.20 22.12 -6.82
CA ARG A 377 1.85 22.68 -7.99
C ARG A 377 3.33 22.99 -7.73
N PRO A 378 4.15 23.26 -8.77
CA PRO A 378 5.47 23.84 -8.57
C PRO A 378 5.38 25.16 -7.80
N ALA A 379 6.32 25.39 -6.88
CA ALA A 379 6.38 26.59 -6.05
C ALA A 379 6.84 27.82 -6.85
N GLY A 380 6.39 28.99 -6.39
CA GLY A 380 6.73 30.29 -6.95
C GLY A 380 5.77 30.76 -8.05
N ASP A 381 5.97 31.99 -8.49
CA ASP A 381 5.25 32.71 -9.57
C ASP A 381 5.90 32.50 -10.96
N SER A 382 7.02 31.79 -11.00
CA SER A 382 7.75 31.36 -12.18
C SER A 382 8.23 29.93 -11.99
N PHE A 383 7.52 28.98 -12.61
CA PHE A 383 7.78 27.55 -12.38
C PHE A 383 9.13 27.14 -12.94
N ARG A 384 9.91 26.46 -12.14
CA ARG A 384 11.15 25.84 -12.56
C ARG A 384 10.86 24.63 -13.43
N THR A 385 11.45 24.58 -14.62
CA THR A 385 11.26 23.43 -15.52
C THR A 385 11.89 22.15 -14.94
N PRO A 386 11.44 20.96 -15.32
CA PRO A 386 12.08 19.71 -14.92
C PRO A 386 13.57 19.66 -15.24
N ALA A 387 14.00 20.24 -16.39
CA ALA A 387 15.40 20.29 -16.76
C ALA A 387 16.26 21.14 -15.80
N GLN A 388 15.70 22.24 -15.26
CA GLN A 388 16.37 23.04 -14.24
C GLN A 388 16.48 22.29 -12.91
N VAL A 389 15.38 21.66 -12.47
CA VAL A 389 15.30 20.95 -11.19
C VAL A 389 16.13 19.66 -11.18
N ALA A 390 16.30 18.99 -12.32
CA ALA A 390 17.13 17.79 -12.46
C ALA A 390 18.60 17.97 -12.04
N ARG A 391 19.08 19.23 -11.97
CA ARG A 391 20.44 19.56 -11.51
C ARG A 391 20.57 19.52 -9.98
N GLU A 392 19.46 19.59 -9.25
CA GLU A 392 19.43 19.74 -7.79
C GLU A 392 18.88 18.50 -7.11
N ILE A 393 17.84 17.87 -7.67
CA ILE A 393 17.20 16.68 -7.13
C ILE A 393 17.21 15.55 -8.15
N SER A 394 17.10 14.32 -7.65
CA SER A 394 17.14 13.10 -8.48
C SER A 394 16.22 12.01 -7.92
N GLY A 395 16.11 10.88 -8.63
CA GLY A 395 15.33 9.72 -8.19
C GLY A 395 13.85 10.05 -8.05
N ASP A 396 13.24 9.60 -6.96
CA ASP A 396 11.81 9.73 -6.73
C ASP A 396 11.34 11.19 -6.58
N GLN A 397 12.17 12.06 -6.00
CA GLN A 397 11.84 13.48 -5.88
C GLN A 397 11.73 14.14 -7.26
N PHE A 398 12.67 13.86 -8.15
CA PHE A 398 12.63 14.39 -9.51
C PHE A 398 11.41 13.88 -10.28
N LYS A 399 11.15 12.57 -10.24
CA LYS A 399 10.01 11.96 -10.94
C LYS A 399 8.68 12.55 -10.47
N LEU A 400 8.53 12.73 -9.16
CA LEU A 400 7.29 13.27 -8.58
C LEU A 400 7.14 14.76 -8.92
N TYR A 401 8.23 15.54 -8.87
CA TYR A 401 8.22 16.94 -9.30
C TYR A 401 7.84 17.08 -10.78
N GLU A 402 8.43 16.29 -11.65
CA GLU A 402 8.13 16.27 -13.08
C GLU A 402 6.66 15.95 -13.35
N LEU A 403 6.09 14.97 -12.62
CA LEU A 403 4.69 14.60 -12.70
C LEU A 403 3.78 15.78 -12.31
N ILE A 404 4.07 16.45 -11.20
CA ILE A 404 3.32 17.60 -10.70
C ILE A 404 3.41 18.76 -11.70
N TRP A 405 4.61 19.06 -12.17
CA TRP A 405 4.84 20.12 -13.16
C TRP A 405 4.06 19.88 -14.45
N LYS A 406 4.17 18.70 -15.03
CA LYS A 406 3.44 18.32 -16.26
C LYS A 406 1.93 18.47 -16.11
N ARG A 407 1.37 18.00 -14.99
CA ARG A 407 -0.07 18.09 -14.71
C ARG A 407 -0.51 19.55 -14.57
N THR A 408 0.25 20.37 -13.85
CA THR A 408 -0.06 21.80 -13.64
C THR A 408 -0.05 22.57 -14.93
N VAL A 409 1.00 22.44 -15.75
CA VAL A 409 1.11 23.11 -17.06
C VAL A 409 -0.01 22.66 -17.99
N ALA A 410 -0.21 21.33 -18.12
CA ALA A 410 -1.26 20.75 -18.96
C ALA A 410 -2.66 21.22 -18.57
N SER A 411 -2.92 21.46 -17.28
CA SER A 411 -4.22 21.94 -16.79
C SER A 411 -4.64 23.27 -17.40
N GLN A 412 -3.68 24.12 -17.80
CA GLN A 412 -3.92 25.42 -18.41
C GLN A 412 -3.80 25.42 -19.94
N MET A 413 -3.59 24.26 -20.56
CA MET A 413 -3.45 24.14 -22.02
C MET A 413 -4.80 23.94 -22.72
N ALA A 414 -4.79 24.09 -24.02
CA ALA A 414 -5.96 23.90 -24.88
C ALA A 414 -6.41 22.43 -24.94
N ASP A 415 -7.67 22.20 -25.27
CA ASP A 415 -8.22 20.88 -25.48
C ASP A 415 -7.48 20.14 -26.60
N ALA A 416 -7.33 18.85 -26.46
CA ALA A 416 -6.98 18.00 -27.59
C ALA A 416 -8.20 17.89 -28.51
N LYS A 417 -7.98 18.03 -29.82
CA LYS A 417 -9.03 18.01 -30.83
C LYS A 417 -8.73 17.01 -31.93
N GLY A 418 -9.78 16.48 -32.53
CA GLY A 418 -9.66 15.51 -33.60
C GLY A 418 -11.01 15.10 -34.14
N SER A 419 -11.06 13.92 -34.72
CA SER A 419 -12.28 13.31 -35.19
C SER A 419 -12.29 11.82 -34.83
N THR A 420 -13.48 11.31 -34.46
CA THR A 420 -13.73 9.86 -34.32
C THR A 420 -14.63 9.45 -35.45
N ALA A 421 -14.17 8.51 -36.29
CA ALA A 421 -14.95 7.85 -37.28
C ALA A 421 -15.46 6.51 -36.76
N SER A 422 -16.73 6.20 -36.96
CA SER A 422 -17.34 4.91 -36.63
C SER A 422 -17.96 4.34 -37.90
N VAL A 423 -17.52 3.17 -38.32
CA VAL A 423 -18.03 2.47 -39.50
C VAL A 423 -18.83 1.25 -39.08
N ARG A 424 -19.93 1.01 -39.76
CA ARG A 424 -20.68 -0.22 -39.70
C ARG A 424 -20.61 -0.91 -41.05
N LEU A 425 -20.24 -2.17 -41.06
CA LEU A 425 -20.19 -3.03 -42.25
C LEU A 425 -21.34 -4.00 -42.17
N ALA A 426 -21.88 -4.38 -43.31
CA ALA A 426 -22.95 -5.35 -43.39
C ALA A 426 -22.61 -6.45 -44.37
N ALA A 427 -23.04 -7.66 -44.03
CA ALA A 427 -23.04 -8.83 -44.91
C ALA A 427 -24.28 -9.69 -44.62
N THR A 428 -24.74 -10.45 -45.60
CA THR A 428 -25.79 -11.46 -45.39
C THR A 428 -25.13 -12.83 -45.24
N LEU A 429 -25.51 -13.57 -44.20
CA LEU A 429 -24.99 -14.91 -43.96
C LEU A 429 -25.40 -15.90 -45.01
N GLY A 430 -24.42 -16.63 -45.57
CA GLY A 430 -24.65 -17.74 -46.51
C GLY A 430 -25.12 -19.01 -45.80
N SER A 431 -25.27 -20.10 -46.58
CA SER A 431 -25.78 -21.39 -46.12
C SER A 431 -24.92 -22.04 -45.02
N GLY A 432 -23.62 -21.69 -44.91
CA GLY A 432 -22.70 -22.14 -43.84
C GLY A 432 -23.13 -21.78 -42.44
N ALA A 433 -24.01 -20.74 -42.32
CA ALA A 433 -24.55 -20.30 -41.04
C ALA A 433 -25.71 -21.16 -40.49
N GLY A 434 -26.08 -22.23 -41.17
CA GLY A 434 -27.16 -23.12 -40.75
C GLY A 434 -28.52 -22.39 -40.62
N GLU A 435 -29.12 -22.45 -39.43
CA GLU A 435 -30.43 -21.80 -39.14
C GLU A 435 -30.39 -20.27 -39.24
N ARG A 436 -29.22 -19.66 -39.21
CA ARG A 436 -29.03 -18.21 -39.34
C ARG A 436 -28.74 -17.76 -40.77
N ALA A 437 -28.79 -18.68 -41.75
CA ALA A 437 -28.63 -18.32 -43.15
C ALA A 437 -29.66 -17.27 -43.58
N GLY A 438 -29.23 -16.27 -44.35
CA GLY A 438 -30.05 -15.12 -44.74
C GLY A 438 -30.15 -14.00 -43.69
N SER A 439 -29.61 -14.22 -42.49
CA SER A 439 -29.58 -13.16 -41.45
C SER A 439 -28.55 -12.09 -41.79
N ASP A 440 -28.84 -10.88 -41.36
CA ASP A 440 -27.95 -9.71 -41.47
C ASP A 440 -26.86 -9.76 -40.38
N ALA A 441 -25.59 -9.69 -40.78
CA ALA A 441 -24.44 -9.59 -39.88
C ALA A 441 -23.84 -8.19 -39.98
N VAL A 442 -23.75 -7.51 -38.84
CA VAL A 442 -23.26 -6.13 -38.76
C VAL A 442 -21.96 -6.11 -37.99
N PHE A 443 -20.86 -5.73 -38.64
CA PHE A 443 -19.59 -5.47 -38.01
C PHE A 443 -19.41 -3.99 -37.72
N SER A 444 -18.69 -3.66 -36.65
CA SER A 444 -18.40 -2.27 -36.31
C SER A 444 -16.88 -2.09 -36.00
N ALA A 445 -16.36 -0.96 -36.47
CA ALA A 445 -15.04 -0.47 -36.12
C ALA A 445 -15.11 1.04 -35.82
N SER A 446 -14.18 1.50 -34.99
CA SER A 446 -14.04 2.94 -34.76
C SER A 446 -12.55 3.31 -34.70
N GLY A 447 -12.25 4.50 -35.20
CA GLY A 447 -10.91 5.07 -35.20
C GLY A 447 -10.95 6.53 -34.74
N THR A 448 -9.98 6.94 -33.98
CA THR A 448 -9.84 8.34 -33.56
C THR A 448 -8.53 8.88 -34.10
N VAL A 449 -8.60 10.02 -34.77
CA VAL A 449 -7.45 10.77 -35.26
C VAL A 449 -7.38 12.08 -34.51
N ILE A 450 -6.25 12.31 -33.83
CA ILE A 450 -5.98 13.57 -33.13
C ILE A 450 -5.30 14.52 -34.10
N THR A 451 -5.99 15.60 -34.48
CA THR A 451 -5.47 16.62 -35.39
C THR A 451 -4.71 17.72 -34.66
N PHE A 452 -5.06 17.96 -33.40
CA PHE A 452 -4.38 18.91 -32.52
C PHE A 452 -4.22 18.29 -31.13
N ARG A 453 -2.98 18.07 -30.70
CA ARG A 453 -2.71 17.37 -29.44
C ARG A 453 -3.13 18.16 -28.20
N GLY A 454 -3.13 19.51 -28.25
CA GLY A 454 -3.46 20.33 -27.10
C GLY A 454 -2.65 19.91 -25.86
N PHE A 455 -3.30 19.78 -24.70
CA PHE A 455 -2.65 19.37 -23.45
C PHE A 455 -1.95 17.99 -23.51
N LEU A 456 -2.35 17.11 -24.42
CA LEU A 456 -1.69 15.79 -24.60
C LEU A 456 -0.22 15.92 -25.07
N ALA A 457 0.20 17.09 -25.50
CA ALA A 457 1.61 17.35 -25.80
C ALA A 457 2.47 17.38 -24.52
N ALA A 458 1.89 17.82 -23.39
CA ALA A 458 2.56 17.94 -22.10
C ALA A 458 2.29 16.76 -21.18
N TYR A 459 1.06 16.23 -21.15
CA TYR A 459 0.63 15.26 -20.16
C TYR A 459 -0.56 14.42 -20.61
N GLU A 460 -0.48 13.14 -20.34
CA GLU A 460 -1.56 12.19 -20.52
C GLU A 460 -1.82 11.44 -19.21
N GLU A 461 -3.08 11.38 -18.79
CA GLU A 461 -3.51 10.72 -17.54
C GLU A 461 -3.57 9.20 -17.72
N SER A 462 -3.14 8.46 -16.69
CA SER A 462 -3.27 7.00 -16.65
C SER A 462 -4.67 6.60 -16.16
N ARG A 463 -5.15 5.43 -16.61
CA ARG A 463 -6.39 4.81 -16.15
C ARG A 463 -6.11 3.41 -15.61
N ASP A 464 -6.91 2.97 -14.66
CA ASP A 464 -6.92 1.58 -14.26
C ASP A 464 -7.53 0.74 -15.40
N VAL A 465 -6.96 -0.44 -15.65
CA VAL A 465 -7.51 -1.36 -16.66
C VAL A 465 -8.76 -2.00 -16.07
N ASP A 466 -9.89 -1.83 -16.74
CA ASP A 466 -11.11 -2.55 -16.40
C ASP A 466 -11.06 -3.95 -17.05
N PRO A 467 -11.08 -5.04 -16.28
CA PRO A 467 -11.07 -6.39 -16.81
C PRO A 467 -12.29 -6.72 -17.67
N SER A 468 -13.40 -5.96 -17.50
CA SER A 468 -14.63 -6.15 -18.26
C SER A 468 -14.60 -5.53 -19.66
N ASP A 469 -13.61 -4.66 -19.94
CA ASP A 469 -13.36 -4.15 -21.28
C ASP A 469 -12.66 -5.23 -22.11
N GLY A 470 -13.35 -6.22 -22.61
CA GLY A 470 -12.90 -7.41 -23.35
C GLY A 470 -11.93 -7.17 -24.54
N ASN A 471 -11.12 -6.16 -24.46
CA ASN A 471 -10.05 -5.80 -25.37
C ASN A 471 -8.72 -6.25 -24.79
N GLY A 472 -8.47 -7.54 -24.76
CA GLY A 472 -7.28 -8.21 -24.27
C GLY A 472 -6.00 -7.81 -25.02
N GLY A 473 -5.54 -6.59 -24.87
CA GLY A 473 -4.34 -6.11 -25.54
C GLY A 473 -3.92 -4.67 -25.23
N GLY A 474 -4.42 -4.09 -24.14
CA GLY A 474 -4.06 -2.74 -23.72
C GLY A 474 -2.99 -2.72 -22.65
N SER A 475 -1.73 -2.53 -23.00
CA SER A 475 -0.74 -1.95 -22.09
C SER A 475 -1.37 -0.72 -21.40
N GLY A 476 -1.33 -0.65 -20.05
CA GLY A 476 -2.00 0.34 -19.20
C GLY A 476 -1.62 1.82 -19.39
N ASN A 477 -1.42 2.24 -20.60
CA ASN A 477 -1.35 3.65 -21.01
C ASN A 477 -2.70 4.03 -21.61
N GLY A 478 -3.48 4.83 -20.89
CA GLY A 478 -4.78 5.33 -21.27
C GLY A 478 -4.82 6.26 -22.48
N ALA A 479 -3.90 6.10 -23.40
CA ALA A 479 -3.94 6.70 -24.72
C ALA A 479 -5.09 6.07 -25.47
N ALA A 480 -6.05 6.85 -25.94
CA ALA A 480 -6.83 6.43 -27.09
C ALA A 480 -5.80 6.10 -28.17
N LYS A 481 -5.60 4.80 -28.45
CA LYS A 481 -4.72 4.37 -29.53
C LYS A 481 -5.23 5.10 -30.77
N GLU A 482 -4.43 6.00 -31.30
CA GLU A 482 -4.73 6.61 -32.60
C GLU A 482 -4.86 5.45 -33.60
N SER A 483 -6.07 5.20 -34.03
CA SER A 483 -6.37 4.22 -35.04
C SER A 483 -7.08 4.95 -36.15
N ARG A 484 -6.45 4.99 -37.30
CA ARG A 484 -7.03 5.60 -38.51
C ARG A 484 -7.75 4.53 -39.29
N LEU A 485 -9.04 4.72 -39.51
CA LEU A 485 -9.79 3.96 -40.49
C LEU A 485 -9.42 4.42 -41.91
N PRO A 486 -9.38 3.50 -42.91
CA PRO A 486 -9.26 3.87 -44.31
C PRO A 486 -10.38 4.83 -44.73
N ARG A 487 -10.13 5.59 -45.76
CA ARG A 487 -11.18 6.41 -46.37
C ARG A 487 -12.19 5.48 -47.08
N MET A 488 -13.43 5.65 -46.73
CA MET A 488 -14.55 4.84 -47.21
C MET A 488 -15.78 5.72 -47.32
N ALA A 489 -16.72 5.33 -48.16
CA ALA A 489 -18.06 5.90 -48.27
C ALA A 489 -19.13 4.82 -48.05
N GLU A 490 -20.35 5.23 -47.75
CA GLU A 490 -21.49 4.31 -47.67
C GLU A 490 -21.71 3.63 -49.02
N GLY A 491 -21.86 2.31 -48.99
CA GLY A 491 -21.98 1.46 -50.14
C GLY A 491 -20.68 0.88 -50.72
N ASP A 492 -19.50 1.33 -50.24
CA ASP A 492 -18.22 0.78 -50.70
C ASP A 492 -18.10 -0.71 -50.39
N ALA A 493 -17.65 -1.47 -51.40
CA ALA A 493 -17.40 -2.90 -51.29
C ALA A 493 -16.08 -3.15 -50.49
N LEU A 494 -16.13 -4.16 -49.64
CA LEU A 494 -14.98 -4.51 -48.77
C LEU A 494 -14.55 -5.95 -49.04
N ALA A 495 -13.24 -6.17 -49.09
CA ALA A 495 -12.65 -7.49 -48.98
C ALA A 495 -12.51 -7.85 -47.51
N SER A 496 -12.87 -9.07 -47.12
CA SER A 496 -12.67 -9.63 -45.78
C SER A 496 -11.56 -10.66 -45.76
N THR A 497 -10.76 -10.65 -44.72
CA THR A 497 -9.75 -11.66 -44.45
C THR A 497 -9.74 -11.95 -42.95
N GLU A 498 -9.15 -13.09 -42.56
CA GLU A 498 -8.94 -13.44 -41.14
C GLU A 498 -10.24 -13.38 -40.28
N LEU A 499 -11.37 -13.85 -40.86
CA LEU A 499 -12.58 -14.02 -40.06
C LEU A 499 -12.36 -15.12 -39.03
N ALA A 500 -12.55 -14.79 -37.76
CA ALA A 500 -12.30 -15.70 -36.64
C ALA A 500 -13.39 -15.59 -35.57
N ALA A 501 -13.79 -16.75 -35.03
CA ALA A 501 -14.59 -16.82 -33.82
C ALA A 501 -13.63 -16.75 -32.62
N GLU A 502 -13.87 -15.80 -31.71
CA GLU A 502 -13.05 -15.59 -30.53
C GLU A 502 -13.89 -15.86 -29.25
N GLY A 503 -13.40 -16.81 -28.42
CA GLY A 503 -14.04 -17.12 -27.14
C GLY A 503 -13.56 -16.21 -26.03
N HIS A 504 -14.46 -15.82 -25.17
CA HIS A 504 -14.23 -14.92 -24.02
C HIS A 504 -14.92 -15.47 -22.78
N SER A 505 -14.36 -15.11 -21.62
CA SER A 505 -15.00 -15.36 -20.33
C SER A 505 -15.10 -14.07 -19.55
N THR A 506 -16.22 -13.84 -18.88
CA THR A 506 -16.36 -12.70 -17.98
C THR A 506 -15.39 -12.83 -16.80
N SER A 507 -14.90 -11.71 -16.34
CA SER A 507 -13.95 -11.66 -15.21
C SER A 507 -14.61 -11.03 -13.99
N PRO A 508 -14.27 -11.48 -12.77
CA PRO A 508 -14.77 -10.86 -11.56
C PRO A 508 -14.29 -9.40 -11.45
N PRO A 509 -14.99 -8.55 -10.67
CA PRO A 509 -14.60 -7.15 -10.53
C PRO A 509 -13.14 -7.02 -10.05
N ALA A 510 -12.43 -6.03 -10.57
CA ALA A 510 -11.03 -5.83 -10.23
C ALA A 510 -10.85 -5.55 -8.73
N ARG A 511 -9.82 -6.15 -8.13
CA ARG A 511 -9.43 -5.79 -6.76
C ARG A 511 -8.98 -4.35 -6.68
N TYR A 512 -9.14 -3.75 -5.52
CA TYR A 512 -8.56 -2.44 -5.28
C TYR A 512 -7.04 -2.48 -5.41
N THR A 513 -6.49 -1.44 -6.00
CA THR A 513 -5.09 -1.02 -5.85
C THR A 513 -5.04 0.08 -4.80
N GLU A 514 -3.85 0.50 -4.34
CA GLU A 514 -3.76 1.68 -3.46
C GLU A 514 -4.43 2.90 -4.12
N ALA A 515 -4.23 3.09 -5.43
CA ALA A 515 -4.81 4.19 -6.19
C ALA A 515 -6.34 4.15 -6.21
N SER A 516 -6.92 2.99 -6.55
CA SER A 516 -8.39 2.87 -6.62
C SER A 516 -9.05 2.85 -5.24
N LEU A 517 -8.36 2.40 -4.19
CA LEU A 517 -8.87 2.49 -2.81
C LEU A 517 -8.88 3.94 -2.30
N VAL A 518 -7.81 4.74 -2.57
CA VAL A 518 -7.80 6.17 -2.26
C VAL A 518 -8.94 6.89 -2.97
N LYS A 519 -9.16 6.58 -4.26
CA LYS A 519 -10.26 7.13 -5.04
C LYS A 519 -11.62 6.77 -4.43
N ALA A 520 -11.85 5.52 -4.06
CA ALA A 520 -13.10 5.08 -3.44
C ALA A 520 -13.36 5.77 -2.09
N LEU A 521 -12.34 5.91 -1.25
CA LEU A 521 -12.46 6.63 0.03
C LEU A 521 -12.81 8.10 -0.18
N GLU A 522 -12.17 8.77 -1.15
CA GLU A 522 -12.47 10.16 -1.52
C GLU A 522 -13.90 10.32 -2.03
N GLU A 523 -14.35 9.45 -2.94
CA GLU A 523 -15.71 9.47 -3.52
C GLU A 523 -16.80 9.24 -2.46
N LEU A 524 -16.50 8.43 -1.44
CA LEU A 524 -17.38 8.19 -0.30
C LEU A 524 -17.29 9.29 0.78
N GLY A 525 -16.38 10.25 0.66
CA GLY A 525 -16.16 11.29 1.69
C GLY A 525 -15.47 10.78 2.96
N ILE A 526 -14.85 9.59 2.92
CA ILE A 526 -14.25 8.91 4.07
C ILE A 526 -12.75 9.20 4.13
N GLY A 527 -12.33 9.77 5.26
CA GLY A 527 -10.96 10.25 5.44
C GLY A 527 -10.73 11.62 4.82
N ARG A 528 -9.50 12.13 4.96
CA ARG A 528 -9.07 13.44 4.47
C ARG A 528 -7.63 13.34 3.93
N PRO A 529 -7.10 14.36 3.24
CA PRO A 529 -5.74 14.37 2.70
C PRO A 529 -4.66 13.90 3.69
N SER A 530 -4.80 14.19 4.97
CA SER A 530 -3.88 13.76 6.02
C SER A 530 -3.95 12.27 6.37
N THR A 531 -5.06 11.57 6.06
CA THR A 531 -5.34 10.22 6.56
C THR A 531 -5.21 9.10 5.52
N TYR A 532 -5.35 9.37 4.21
CA TYR A 532 -5.36 8.32 3.17
C TYR A 532 -4.14 7.40 3.22
N ALA A 533 -2.93 7.98 3.13
CA ALA A 533 -1.69 7.20 3.12
C ALA A 533 -1.46 6.45 4.44
N ALA A 534 -1.83 7.06 5.58
CA ALA A 534 -1.74 6.45 6.90
C ALA A 534 -2.70 5.26 7.03
N THR A 535 -3.93 5.39 6.56
CA THR A 535 -4.95 4.33 6.56
C THR A 535 -4.50 3.12 5.76
N ILE A 536 -4.08 3.33 4.50
CA ILE A 536 -3.59 2.24 3.64
C ILE A 536 -2.40 1.52 4.28
N SER A 537 -1.45 2.28 4.81
CA SER A 537 -0.31 1.68 5.51
C SER A 537 -0.72 0.89 6.74
N THR A 538 -1.69 1.40 7.51
CA THR A 538 -2.14 0.74 8.74
C THR A 538 -2.83 -0.59 8.45
N VAL A 539 -3.70 -0.67 7.44
CA VAL A 539 -4.37 -1.93 7.09
C VAL A 539 -3.37 -2.99 6.60
N GLN A 540 -2.29 -2.58 5.93
CA GLN A 540 -1.19 -3.45 5.52
C GLN A 540 -0.31 -3.87 6.72
N ASP A 541 0.14 -2.91 7.53
CA ASP A 541 1.01 -3.15 8.70
C ASP A 541 0.33 -4.02 9.76
N ARG A 542 -1.00 -3.97 9.88
CA ARG A 542 -1.82 -4.84 10.76
C ARG A 542 -2.10 -6.22 10.17
N GLY A 543 -1.74 -6.46 8.92
CA GLY A 543 -1.95 -7.72 8.24
C GLY A 543 -3.42 -7.99 7.88
N TYR A 544 -4.25 -6.94 7.77
CA TYR A 544 -5.61 -7.06 7.25
C TYR A 544 -5.60 -7.23 5.73
N VAL A 545 -4.69 -6.53 5.07
CA VAL A 545 -4.53 -6.56 3.62
C VAL A 545 -3.08 -6.86 3.27
N ARG A 546 -2.87 -7.68 2.25
CA ARG A 546 -1.57 -7.93 1.62
C ARG A 546 -1.60 -7.49 0.17
N THR A 547 -0.46 -7.24 -0.43
CA THR A 547 -0.35 -6.92 -1.85
C THR A 547 0.06 -8.15 -2.67
N LYS A 548 -0.63 -8.42 -3.79
CA LYS A 548 -0.26 -9.38 -4.82
C LYS A 548 -0.07 -8.59 -6.13
N GLY A 549 1.17 -8.27 -6.47
CA GLY A 549 1.45 -7.24 -7.48
C GLY A 549 1.01 -5.86 -6.99
N GLN A 550 0.07 -5.22 -7.69
CA GLN A 550 -0.56 -3.97 -7.25
C GLN A 550 -1.91 -4.17 -6.54
N ALA A 551 -2.47 -5.37 -6.64
CA ALA A 551 -3.77 -5.68 -6.06
C ALA A 551 -3.69 -5.82 -4.53
N MET A 552 -4.65 -5.22 -3.85
CA MET A 552 -4.86 -5.33 -2.41
C MET A 552 -5.78 -6.51 -2.14
N VAL A 553 -5.23 -7.56 -1.53
CA VAL A 553 -5.93 -8.81 -1.22
C VAL A 553 -6.19 -8.88 0.29
N PRO A 554 -7.43 -9.00 0.75
CA PRO A 554 -7.69 -9.14 2.18
C PRO A 554 -7.21 -10.50 2.68
N THR A 555 -6.79 -10.55 3.93
CA THR A 555 -6.47 -11.81 4.61
C THR A 555 -7.74 -12.36 5.28
N TRP A 556 -7.77 -13.65 5.58
CA TRP A 556 -8.87 -14.25 6.35
C TRP A 556 -9.06 -13.59 7.72
N LEU A 557 -8.00 -12.99 8.27
CA LEU A 557 -8.07 -12.17 9.48
C LEU A 557 -8.95 -10.92 9.27
N ALA A 558 -8.86 -10.28 8.10
CA ALA A 558 -9.72 -9.14 7.78
C ALA A 558 -11.19 -9.55 7.71
N PHE A 559 -11.50 -10.70 7.13
CA PHE A 559 -12.88 -11.25 7.13
C PHE A 559 -13.43 -11.40 8.55
N ALA A 560 -12.64 -11.98 9.47
CA ALA A 560 -13.07 -12.15 10.86
C ALA A 560 -13.28 -10.80 11.58
N VAL A 561 -12.39 -9.83 11.35
CA VAL A 561 -12.49 -8.49 11.94
C VAL A 561 -13.70 -7.74 11.38
N VAL A 562 -13.88 -7.74 10.05
CA VAL A 562 -15.01 -7.08 9.40
C VAL A 562 -16.32 -7.72 9.82
N LYS A 563 -16.40 -9.05 9.84
CA LYS A 563 -17.60 -9.78 10.30
C LYS A 563 -17.99 -9.40 11.72
N LEU A 564 -17.03 -9.38 12.66
CA LEU A 564 -17.31 -8.94 14.03
C LEU A 564 -17.85 -7.51 14.07
N LEU A 565 -17.22 -6.61 13.30
CA LEU A 565 -17.64 -5.20 13.28
C LEU A 565 -19.01 -5.02 12.61
N GLU A 566 -19.34 -5.76 11.55
CA GLU A 566 -20.64 -5.72 10.89
C GLU A 566 -21.76 -6.23 11.81
N GLU A 567 -21.54 -7.36 12.51
CA GLU A 567 -22.55 -7.99 13.34
C GLU A 567 -22.82 -7.22 14.65
N HIS A 568 -21.80 -6.56 15.22
CA HIS A 568 -21.91 -5.98 16.56
C HIS A 568 -21.69 -4.45 16.60
N PHE A 569 -21.09 -3.87 15.57
CA PHE A 569 -20.74 -2.45 15.47
C PHE A 569 -21.08 -1.87 14.09
N GLY A 570 -22.11 -2.38 13.42
CA GLY A 570 -22.43 -2.06 12.03
C GLY A 570 -22.44 -0.57 11.72
N ARG A 571 -23.01 0.26 12.64
CA ARG A 571 -23.02 1.72 12.51
C ARG A 571 -21.61 2.32 12.46
N LEU A 572 -20.67 1.77 13.24
CA LEU A 572 -19.30 2.32 13.34
C LEU A 572 -18.44 2.05 12.09
N ILE A 573 -18.89 1.16 11.20
CA ILE A 573 -18.24 0.87 9.92
C ILE A 573 -19.14 1.15 8.72
N ASP A 574 -20.25 1.83 8.98
CA ASP A 574 -21.13 2.34 7.94
C ASP A 574 -20.46 3.47 7.16
N TYR A 575 -20.64 3.50 5.84
CA TYR A 575 -19.98 4.47 4.96
C TYR A 575 -20.52 5.87 5.18
N ASP A 576 -21.84 6.02 5.19
CA ASP A 576 -22.50 7.32 5.34
C ASP A 576 -22.22 7.91 6.72
N PHE A 577 -22.33 7.10 7.78
CA PHE A 577 -22.01 7.52 9.14
C PHE A 577 -20.55 7.96 9.29
N THR A 578 -19.61 7.26 8.63
CA THR A 578 -18.20 7.65 8.69
C THR A 578 -17.93 8.93 7.91
N ALA A 579 -18.60 9.14 6.77
CA ALA A 579 -18.53 10.38 6.00
C ALA A 579 -19.16 11.57 6.78
N GLU A 580 -20.29 11.35 7.46
CA GLU A 580 -20.91 12.34 8.32
C GLU A 580 -19.99 12.77 9.48
N MET A 581 -19.31 11.84 10.14
CA MET A 581 -18.31 12.18 11.17
C MET A 581 -17.17 13.05 10.63
N GLU A 582 -16.70 12.81 9.40
CA GLU A 582 -15.68 13.65 8.78
C GLU A 582 -16.23 15.04 8.43
N ALA A 583 -17.48 15.13 7.94
CA ALA A 583 -18.15 16.40 7.67
C ALA A 583 -18.41 17.19 8.97
N ASP A 584 -18.76 16.51 10.05
CA ASP A 584 -18.97 17.12 11.37
C ASP A 584 -17.68 17.73 11.93
N LEU A 585 -16.54 17.03 11.75
CA LEU A 585 -15.21 17.58 12.09
C LEU A 585 -14.85 18.80 11.24
N ASP A 586 -15.32 18.88 10.00
CA ASP A 586 -15.14 20.05 9.16
C ASP A 586 -16.01 21.22 9.64
N GLN A 587 -17.25 20.96 10.12
CA GLN A 587 -18.11 21.99 10.73
C GLN A 587 -17.52 22.52 12.04
N ILE A 588 -16.89 21.66 12.86
CA ILE A 588 -16.17 22.13 14.07
C ILE A 588 -15.02 23.06 13.67
N ALA A 589 -14.26 22.70 12.62
CA ALA A 589 -13.18 23.54 12.12
C ALA A 589 -13.65 24.87 11.52
N ALA A 590 -14.89 24.96 11.06
CA ALA A 590 -15.52 26.20 10.58
C ALA A 590 -16.17 27.03 11.70
N GLY A 591 -16.19 26.54 12.94
CA GLY A 591 -16.90 27.16 14.06
C GLY A 591 -18.43 26.99 14.04
N ASP A 592 -18.94 26.17 13.10
CA ASP A 592 -20.40 25.97 12.93
C ASP A 592 -20.97 24.92 13.90
N ARG A 593 -20.09 24.16 14.60
CA ARG A 593 -20.50 23.11 15.52
C ARG A 593 -19.60 23.07 16.78
N GLU A 594 -20.23 22.91 17.95
CA GLU A 594 -19.54 22.86 19.24
C GLU A 594 -19.03 21.44 19.54
N ARG A 595 -17.77 21.33 19.92
CA ARG A 595 -17.03 20.07 20.07
C ARG A 595 -17.54 19.19 21.22
N VAL A 596 -17.84 19.76 22.38
CA VAL A 596 -18.24 19.00 23.59
C VAL A 596 -19.61 18.36 23.38
N ALA A 597 -20.56 19.13 22.84
CA ALA A 597 -21.88 18.63 22.52
C ALA A 597 -21.82 17.49 21.52
N TRP A 598 -20.96 17.62 20.50
CA TRP A 598 -20.75 16.57 19.51
C TRP A 598 -20.12 15.29 20.11
N LEU A 599 -19.05 15.42 20.92
CA LEU A 599 -18.41 14.28 21.61
C LEU A 599 -19.37 13.61 22.60
N THR A 600 -20.21 14.41 23.30
CA THR A 600 -21.23 13.89 24.21
C THR A 600 -22.22 13.00 23.46
N ARG A 601 -22.75 13.49 22.34
CA ARG A 601 -23.66 12.73 21.49
C ARG A 601 -23.00 11.46 20.95
N PHE A 602 -21.78 11.52 20.49
CA PHE A 602 -21.05 10.37 19.96
C PHE A 602 -20.78 9.30 21.04
N TYR A 603 -20.35 9.72 22.23
CA TYR A 603 -19.92 8.79 23.27
C TYR A 603 -21.06 8.28 24.16
N PHE A 604 -21.96 9.17 24.58
CA PHE A 604 -23.07 8.84 25.47
C PHE A 604 -24.41 8.61 24.75
N GLY A 605 -24.56 9.06 23.52
CA GLY A 605 -25.82 9.06 22.78
C GLY A 605 -26.65 10.32 23.01
N GLU A 606 -27.84 10.39 22.38
CA GLU A 606 -28.81 11.47 22.65
C GLU A 606 -29.48 11.18 23.99
N GLY A 607 -29.38 12.16 24.92
CA GLY A 607 -29.87 12.00 26.29
C GLY A 607 -31.36 11.76 26.37
N THR A 608 -31.75 11.01 27.37
CA THR A 608 -33.15 10.73 27.79
C THR A 608 -33.82 11.92 28.44
N ASP A 609 -33.62 13.15 27.95
CA ASP A 609 -34.38 14.31 28.38
C ASP A 609 -35.70 14.37 27.58
N GLY A 610 -36.63 13.49 27.92
CA GLY A 610 -38.07 13.66 27.91
C GLY A 610 -38.83 14.13 26.67
N ALA A 611 -38.19 14.33 25.51
CA ALA A 611 -38.84 14.93 24.31
C ALA A 611 -38.58 14.13 23.00
N ALA A 612 -38.02 12.91 23.05
CA ALA A 612 -37.90 12.07 21.86
C ALA A 612 -39.14 11.20 21.74
N GLY A 613 -39.87 11.32 20.63
CA GLY A 613 -40.93 10.38 20.25
C GLY A 613 -40.42 8.95 20.13
N GLU A 614 -41.24 7.98 20.47
CA GLU A 614 -40.98 6.55 20.38
C GLU A 614 -40.39 6.21 18.98
N GLY A 615 -39.10 5.90 18.90
CA GLY A 615 -38.47 5.35 17.69
C GLY A 615 -37.03 5.74 17.38
N SER A 616 -36.41 6.69 18.09
CA SER A 616 -35.02 7.12 17.80
C SER A 616 -34.17 7.14 19.06
N GLN A 617 -33.85 5.94 19.61
CA GLN A 617 -32.76 5.81 20.57
C GLN A 617 -31.43 5.80 19.82
N THR A 618 -30.70 6.92 19.76
CA THR A 618 -29.33 6.97 19.24
C THR A 618 -28.38 6.53 20.35
N TRP A 619 -27.92 5.26 20.26
CA TRP A 619 -26.95 4.67 21.19
C TRP A 619 -25.59 5.36 21.06
N GLY A 620 -25.00 5.70 22.18
CA GLY A 620 -23.62 6.18 22.26
C GLY A 620 -22.61 5.02 22.13
N LEU A 621 -21.36 5.37 21.81
CA LEU A 621 -20.28 4.37 21.72
C LEU A 621 -20.13 3.56 23.02
N ARG A 622 -20.27 4.19 24.18
CA ARG A 622 -20.19 3.53 25.50
C ARG A 622 -21.23 2.43 25.64
N ASP A 623 -22.46 2.71 25.28
CA ASP A 623 -23.56 1.77 25.44
C ASP A 623 -23.49 0.65 24.39
N LEU A 624 -23.08 0.96 23.15
CA LEU A 624 -22.79 -0.07 22.13
C LEU A 624 -21.76 -1.09 22.61
N VAL A 625 -20.73 -0.68 23.34
CA VAL A 625 -19.69 -1.57 23.85
C VAL A 625 -20.15 -2.31 25.12
N ALA A 626 -21.03 -1.70 25.93
CA ALA A 626 -21.56 -2.30 27.15
C ALA A 626 -22.61 -3.40 26.88
N ASP A 627 -23.40 -3.22 25.83
CA ASP A 627 -24.50 -4.10 25.44
C ASP A 627 -24.13 -5.12 24.37
N LEU A 628 -22.86 -5.45 24.29
CA LEU A 628 -22.32 -6.45 23.36
C LEU A 628 -22.75 -7.87 23.72
N GLY A 629 -23.86 -8.30 23.79
CA GLY A 629 -24.31 -9.67 24.02
C GLY A 629 -23.24 -10.79 24.02
N GLU A 630 -23.59 -12.00 24.02
CA GLU A 630 -22.61 -13.11 23.96
C GLU A 630 -22.07 -13.27 22.52
N ILE A 631 -20.88 -12.71 22.24
CA ILE A 631 -20.19 -12.90 20.95
C ILE A 631 -19.55 -14.29 20.92
N ASP A 632 -19.98 -15.17 20.01
CA ASP A 632 -19.34 -16.46 19.78
C ASP A 632 -18.02 -16.29 18.98
N PRO A 633 -16.85 -16.52 19.62
CA PRO A 633 -15.57 -16.42 18.92
C PRO A 633 -15.41 -17.42 17.76
N VAL A 634 -16.14 -18.55 17.81
CA VAL A 634 -16.06 -19.56 16.74
C VAL A 634 -16.79 -19.05 15.49
N ALA A 635 -17.99 -18.51 15.67
CA ALA A 635 -18.79 -17.97 14.58
C ALA A 635 -18.10 -16.79 13.88
N VAL A 636 -17.59 -15.84 14.67
CA VAL A 636 -16.88 -14.66 14.15
C VAL A 636 -15.61 -15.02 13.37
N ASN A 637 -14.82 -15.99 13.86
CA ASN A 637 -13.58 -16.41 13.22
C ASN A 637 -13.77 -17.47 12.12
N SER A 638 -15.00 -17.72 11.68
CA SER A 638 -15.33 -18.73 10.67
C SER A 638 -15.97 -18.09 9.44
N VAL A 639 -15.48 -18.48 8.26
CA VAL A 639 -16.03 -18.09 6.96
C VAL A 639 -16.37 -19.37 6.19
N GLU A 640 -17.60 -19.53 5.78
CA GLU A 640 -18.03 -20.67 4.99
C GLU A 640 -17.57 -20.55 3.54
N ILE A 641 -17.01 -21.66 3.02
CA ILE A 641 -16.59 -21.76 1.62
C ILE A 641 -17.66 -22.47 0.79
N GLY A 642 -18.40 -23.38 1.42
CA GLY A 642 -19.48 -24.17 0.82
C GLY A 642 -19.38 -25.64 1.19
N GLU A 643 -20.47 -26.36 1.00
CA GLU A 643 -20.58 -27.82 1.22
C GLU A 643 -20.13 -28.29 2.60
N GLY A 644 -20.28 -27.45 3.63
CA GLY A 644 -19.89 -27.78 5.01
C GLY A 644 -18.40 -27.57 5.30
N ILE A 645 -17.65 -27.02 4.33
CA ILE A 645 -16.24 -26.61 4.52
C ILE A 645 -16.19 -25.14 4.91
N ARG A 646 -15.43 -24.84 5.96
CA ARG A 646 -15.18 -23.48 6.41
C ARG A 646 -13.70 -23.20 6.61
N VAL A 647 -13.31 -21.94 6.40
CA VAL A 647 -12.03 -21.41 6.85
C VAL A 647 -12.20 -20.86 8.26
N ARG A 648 -11.29 -21.22 9.15
CA ARG A 648 -11.25 -20.68 10.50
C ARG A 648 -9.94 -19.96 10.77
N VAL A 649 -10.05 -18.75 11.34
CA VAL A 649 -8.89 -17.96 11.74
C VAL A 649 -8.40 -18.42 13.11
N GLY A 650 -7.30 -19.17 13.13
CA GLY A 650 -6.70 -19.71 14.35
C GLY A 650 -5.54 -18.85 14.87
N ARG A 651 -5.07 -19.16 16.09
CA ARG A 651 -3.90 -18.50 16.70
C ARG A 651 -2.66 -18.53 15.79
N TYR A 652 -2.58 -19.53 14.94
CA TYR A 652 -1.42 -19.84 14.12
C TYR A 652 -1.62 -19.60 12.63
N GLY A 653 -2.69 -19.00 12.22
CA GLY A 653 -3.08 -18.73 10.83
C GLY A 653 -4.42 -19.34 10.47
N PRO A 654 -4.90 -19.12 9.24
CA PRO A 654 -6.14 -19.68 8.74
C PRO A 654 -5.98 -21.18 8.46
N TYR A 655 -7.04 -21.94 8.71
CA TYR A 655 -7.13 -23.37 8.41
C TYR A 655 -8.55 -23.76 8.02
N LEU A 656 -8.65 -24.81 7.21
CA LEU A 656 -9.92 -25.43 6.81
C LEU A 656 -10.43 -26.37 7.89
N GLU A 657 -11.75 -26.46 8.01
CA GLU A 657 -12.47 -27.51 8.76
C GLU A 657 -13.58 -28.06 7.86
N ASP A 658 -13.65 -29.40 7.71
CA ASP A 658 -14.78 -30.08 7.06
C ASP A 658 -15.75 -30.62 8.13
N LEU A 659 -16.90 -29.98 8.22
CA LEU A 659 -17.94 -30.32 9.23
C LEU A 659 -18.81 -31.51 8.85
N ARG A 660 -18.73 -32.00 7.62
CA ARG A 660 -19.49 -33.14 7.11
C ARG A 660 -18.71 -34.45 7.16
N ALA A 661 -17.38 -34.35 7.18
CA ALA A 661 -16.52 -35.50 7.29
C ALA A 661 -16.59 -36.11 8.72
N GLU A 662 -16.34 -37.40 8.82
CA GLU A 662 -16.26 -38.08 10.13
C GLU A 662 -15.14 -37.43 10.98
N PRO A 663 -15.44 -37.14 12.26
CA PRO A 663 -14.42 -36.60 13.15
C PRO A 663 -13.25 -37.58 13.35
N ASP A 664 -12.08 -37.02 13.64
CA ASP A 664 -10.91 -37.81 14.03
C ASP A 664 -11.12 -38.52 15.38
N LYS A 665 -10.14 -39.34 15.78
CA LYS A 665 -10.16 -40.07 17.06
C LYS A 665 -10.36 -39.20 18.31
N ASP A 666 -10.03 -37.89 18.17
CA ASP A 666 -10.20 -36.86 19.21
C ASP A 666 -11.57 -36.14 19.10
N GLY A 667 -12.46 -36.56 18.22
CA GLY A 667 -13.76 -35.91 17.95
C GLY A 667 -13.69 -34.56 17.21
N LYS A 668 -12.60 -34.30 16.49
CA LYS A 668 -12.41 -33.06 15.75
C LYS A 668 -12.61 -33.30 14.26
N ALA A 669 -13.25 -32.32 13.61
CA ALA A 669 -13.35 -32.31 12.15
C ALA A 669 -11.97 -32.32 11.50
N PRO A 670 -11.80 -32.97 10.33
CA PRO A 670 -10.57 -32.88 9.54
C PRO A 670 -10.14 -31.45 9.25
N ARG A 671 -8.84 -31.21 9.30
CA ARG A 671 -8.27 -29.85 9.20
C ARG A 671 -7.07 -29.82 8.27
N ALA A 672 -6.95 -28.71 7.51
CA ALA A 672 -5.76 -28.41 6.74
C ALA A 672 -5.41 -26.92 6.85
N SER A 673 -4.13 -26.57 6.86
CA SER A 673 -3.71 -25.17 6.83
C SER A 673 -4.00 -24.56 5.46
N VAL A 674 -4.45 -23.30 5.44
CA VAL A 674 -4.58 -22.54 4.19
C VAL A 674 -3.24 -21.82 3.91
N PRO A 675 -2.59 -22.11 2.78
CA PRO A 675 -1.37 -21.41 2.37
C PRO A 675 -1.57 -19.89 2.22
N GLU A 676 -0.56 -19.11 2.59
CA GLU A 676 -0.67 -17.64 2.55
C GLU A 676 -0.71 -17.05 1.13
N ASP A 677 -0.23 -17.76 0.12
CA ASP A 677 -0.21 -17.35 -1.28
C ASP A 677 -1.55 -17.50 -1.99
N ILE A 678 -2.46 -18.34 -1.47
CA ILE A 678 -3.82 -18.51 -2.00
C ILE A 678 -4.66 -17.30 -1.57
N ALA A 679 -5.29 -16.63 -2.55
CA ALA A 679 -6.25 -15.56 -2.28
C ALA A 679 -7.62 -16.16 -1.90
N PRO A 680 -8.47 -15.42 -1.15
CA PRO A 680 -9.75 -15.95 -0.72
C PRO A 680 -10.67 -16.42 -1.87
N ASP A 681 -10.71 -15.71 -3.00
CA ASP A 681 -11.48 -16.09 -4.19
C ASP A 681 -10.89 -17.31 -4.95
N GLU A 682 -9.59 -17.58 -4.76
CA GLU A 682 -8.92 -18.76 -5.32
C GLU A 682 -9.19 -20.04 -4.50
N LEU A 683 -9.67 -19.89 -3.25
CA LEU A 683 -9.98 -21.00 -2.36
C LEU A 683 -11.41 -21.54 -2.61
N THR A 684 -11.59 -22.19 -3.74
CA THR A 684 -12.85 -22.87 -4.10
C THR A 684 -13.08 -24.12 -3.25
N VAL A 685 -14.31 -24.67 -3.25
CA VAL A 685 -14.61 -25.96 -2.58
C VAL A 685 -13.70 -27.07 -3.08
N ALA A 686 -13.43 -27.13 -4.38
CA ALA A 686 -12.53 -28.12 -4.97
C ALA A 686 -11.11 -27.97 -4.42
N LYS A 687 -10.57 -26.74 -4.37
CA LYS A 687 -9.25 -26.47 -3.81
C LYS A 687 -9.18 -26.76 -2.30
N ALA A 688 -10.24 -26.43 -1.59
CA ALA A 688 -10.35 -26.74 -0.15
C ALA A 688 -10.31 -28.25 0.11
N ARG A 689 -11.02 -29.06 -0.70
CA ARG A 689 -10.97 -30.53 -0.63
C ARG A 689 -9.58 -31.10 -0.95
N GLU A 690 -8.92 -30.55 -1.97
CA GLU A 690 -7.53 -30.93 -2.30
C GLU A 690 -6.60 -30.70 -1.10
N LEU A 691 -6.70 -29.53 -0.46
CA LEU A 691 -5.89 -29.20 0.72
C LEU A 691 -6.22 -30.10 1.92
N LEU A 692 -7.49 -30.41 2.14
CA LEU A 692 -7.92 -31.30 3.21
C LEU A 692 -7.41 -32.73 2.96
N ALA A 693 -7.50 -33.23 1.73
CA ALA A 693 -6.96 -34.55 1.35
C ALA A 693 -5.45 -34.62 1.56
N ALA A 694 -4.72 -33.58 1.13
CA ALA A 694 -3.28 -33.48 1.35
C ALA A 694 -2.90 -33.33 2.83
N GLY A 695 -3.80 -32.75 3.66
CA GLY A 695 -3.62 -32.63 5.12
C GLY A 695 -3.99 -33.90 5.90
N ALA A 696 -4.83 -34.77 5.33
CA ALA A 696 -5.22 -36.08 5.88
C ALA A 696 -4.22 -37.18 5.56
N ASP A 697 -3.29 -36.93 4.65
CA ASP A 697 -2.23 -37.88 4.32
C ASP A 697 -1.33 -38.08 5.54
N ASP A 698 -1.31 -39.29 6.09
CA ASP A 698 -0.48 -39.71 7.24
C ASP A 698 1.03 -39.59 6.92
N GLY A 699 1.35 -39.12 5.74
CA GLY A 699 2.69 -38.89 5.24
C GLY A 699 3.22 -40.11 4.47
N ARG A 700 4.16 -39.84 3.56
CA ARG A 700 4.84 -40.87 2.82
C ARG A 700 5.82 -41.61 3.73
N VAL A 701 5.58 -42.91 3.96
CA VAL A 701 6.52 -43.76 4.69
C VAL A 701 7.81 -43.87 3.90
N LEU A 702 8.92 -43.54 4.53
CA LEU A 702 10.25 -43.60 3.94
C LEU A 702 10.98 -44.91 4.27
N GLY A 703 10.62 -45.49 5.41
CA GLY A 703 11.25 -46.69 5.94
C GLY A 703 11.40 -46.63 7.47
N VAL A 704 12.15 -47.59 8.03
CA VAL A 704 12.42 -47.69 9.47
C VAL A 704 13.86 -47.22 9.76
N ASP A 705 14.02 -46.35 10.75
CA ASP A 705 15.35 -45.95 11.23
C ASP A 705 16.05 -47.15 11.87
N PRO A 706 17.18 -47.60 11.35
CA PRO A 706 17.90 -48.79 11.89
C PRO A 706 18.44 -48.54 13.31
N ALA A 707 18.57 -47.30 13.77
CA ALA A 707 19.06 -47.00 15.11
C ALA A 707 17.97 -46.97 16.19
N SER A 708 16.76 -46.47 15.88
CA SER A 708 15.67 -46.37 16.83
C SER A 708 14.59 -47.44 16.66
N GLY A 709 14.52 -48.09 15.50
CA GLY A 709 13.46 -49.02 15.15
C GLY A 709 12.12 -48.37 14.83
N ASN A 710 12.08 -47.05 14.81
CA ASN A 710 10.84 -46.30 14.55
C ASN A 710 10.69 -46.02 13.04
N GLU A 711 9.45 -46.00 12.60
CA GLU A 711 9.10 -45.60 11.23
C GLU A 711 9.37 -44.11 11.01
N ILE A 712 9.94 -43.77 9.82
CA ILE A 712 10.19 -42.39 9.38
C ILE A 712 9.20 -42.03 8.27
N VAL A 713 8.50 -40.93 8.44
CA VAL A 713 7.53 -40.42 7.47
C VAL A 713 7.87 -39.00 7.01
N ALA A 714 7.64 -38.71 5.73
CA ALA A 714 7.72 -37.37 5.18
C ALA A 714 6.31 -36.78 5.08
N LYS A 715 6.11 -35.60 5.66
CA LYS A 715 4.80 -34.91 5.74
C LYS A 715 4.88 -33.47 5.29
N ASN A 716 3.75 -32.94 4.83
CA ASN A 716 3.58 -31.51 4.69
C ASN A 716 3.20 -30.89 6.02
N GLY A 717 3.97 -29.93 6.49
CA GLY A 717 3.74 -29.24 7.74
C GLY A 717 3.53 -27.74 7.57
N ARG A 718 3.09 -27.09 8.66
CA ARG A 718 2.83 -25.65 8.72
C ARG A 718 4.02 -24.78 8.28
N TYR A 719 5.23 -25.24 8.49
CA TYR A 719 6.47 -24.53 8.14
C TYR A 719 7.13 -25.05 6.86
N GLY A 720 6.39 -25.79 6.05
CA GLY A 720 6.85 -26.49 4.88
C GLY A 720 7.00 -28.00 5.10
N PRO A 721 7.44 -28.72 4.07
CA PRO A 721 7.62 -30.18 4.15
C PRO A 721 8.71 -30.54 5.18
N TYR A 722 8.46 -31.63 5.93
CA TYR A 722 9.36 -32.09 6.99
C TYR A 722 9.34 -33.63 7.10
N VAL A 723 10.36 -34.19 7.70
CA VAL A 723 10.42 -35.59 8.08
C VAL A 723 10.25 -35.73 9.58
N THR A 724 9.58 -36.79 10.03
CA THR A 724 9.36 -37.08 11.45
C THR A 724 9.39 -38.57 11.72
N GLU A 725 9.80 -38.88 12.93
CA GLU A 725 9.76 -40.23 13.49
C GLU A 725 8.33 -40.50 14.02
N VAL A 726 7.80 -41.67 13.77
CA VAL A 726 6.53 -42.16 14.33
C VAL A 726 6.85 -42.90 15.60
N LEU A 727 6.37 -42.40 16.74
CA LEU A 727 6.58 -43.04 18.04
C LEU A 727 5.31 -43.82 18.42
N ASP A 728 5.45 -45.08 18.83
CA ASP A 728 4.40 -45.83 19.47
C ASP A 728 4.28 -45.37 20.92
N LEU A 729 3.32 -44.46 21.17
CA LEU A 729 3.13 -43.84 22.49
C LEU A 729 1.94 -44.47 23.21
N PRO A 730 2.03 -44.76 24.53
CA PRO A 730 0.89 -45.27 25.31
C PRO A 730 -0.26 -44.28 25.31
N GLU A 731 -1.48 -44.77 25.15
CA GLU A 731 -2.68 -43.95 25.20
C GLU A 731 -2.83 -43.28 26.57
N ILE A 732 -3.17 -41.97 26.54
CA ILE A 732 -3.43 -41.23 27.76
C ILE A 732 -4.85 -41.55 28.23
N ASP A 733 -4.98 -42.04 29.46
CA ASP A 733 -6.26 -42.41 30.07
C ASP A 733 -7.33 -41.31 29.83
N PRO A 734 -8.44 -41.68 29.16
CA PRO A 734 -9.51 -40.73 28.82
C PRO A 734 -10.28 -40.22 30.06
N GLU A 735 -10.13 -40.81 31.22
CA GLU A 735 -10.79 -40.39 32.46
C GLU A 735 -10.05 -39.35 33.27
N LEU A 736 -8.76 -39.03 32.89
CA LEU A 736 -7.96 -38.00 33.57
C LEU A 736 -8.54 -36.59 33.37
N SER A 737 -8.39 -35.75 34.39
CA SER A 737 -8.74 -34.33 34.29
C SER A 737 -7.92 -33.61 33.20
N ALA A 738 -8.44 -32.53 32.63
CA ALA A 738 -7.74 -31.73 31.56
C ALA A 738 -6.31 -31.31 31.95
N ALA A 739 -6.08 -31.00 33.23
CA ALA A 739 -4.75 -30.63 33.73
C ALA A 739 -3.83 -31.87 33.80
N ALA A 740 -4.36 -33.04 34.20
CA ALA A 740 -3.62 -34.29 34.27
C ALA A 740 -3.29 -34.82 32.86
N LYS A 741 -4.23 -34.76 31.92
CA LYS A 741 -4.00 -35.08 30.51
C LYS A 741 -2.90 -34.22 29.89
N LYS A 742 -2.92 -32.91 30.19
CA LYS A 742 -1.88 -31.97 29.72
C LYS A 742 -0.52 -32.32 30.30
N LYS A 743 -0.45 -32.72 31.58
CA LYS A 743 0.81 -33.12 32.22
C LYS A 743 1.32 -34.47 31.69
N ALA A 744 0.43 -35.43 31.46
CA ALA A 744 0.76 -36.73 30.87
C ALA A 744 1.27 -36.57 29.44
N LYS A 745 0.61 -35.75 28.62
CA LYS A 745 1.04 -35.44 27.26
C LYS A 745 2.37 -34.71 27.20
N ALA A 746 2.66 -33.84 28.17
CA ALA A 746 3.94 -33.14 28.28
C ALA A 746 5.11 -34.04 28.71
N ALA A 747 4.79 -35.17 29.36
CA ALA A 747 5.78 -36.18 29.80
C ALA A 747 6.10 -37.24 28.75
N GLN A 748 5.29 -37.34 27.66
CA GLN A 748 5.57 -38.29 26.56
C GLN A 748 6.83 -37.83 25.77
N PRO A 749 7.65 -38.78 25.25
CA PRO A 749 8.77 -38.48 24.40
C PRO A 749 8.26 -37.79 23.13
N LYS A 750 9.03 -36.82 22.66
CA LYS A 750 8.74 -36.09 21.44
C LYS A 750 9.47 -36.75 20.26
N PRO A 751 8.78 -36.94 19.12
CA PRO A 751 9.43 -37.48 17.93
C PRO A 751 10.52 -36.52 17.44
N ARG A 752 11.62 -37.09 16.92
CA ARG A 752 12.58 -36.29 16.15
C ARG A 752 11.91 -35.77 14.88
N THR A 753 12.08 -34.48 14.59
CA THR A 753 11.51 -33.83 13.42
C THR A 753 12.55 -32.92 12.77
N GLY A 754 12.54 -32.85 11.42
CA GLY A 754 13.42 -31.96 10.69
C GLY A 754 12.79 -31.46 9.39
N SER A 755 12.85 -30.13 9.14
CA SER A 755 12.35 -29.58 7.88
C SER A 755 13.21 -30.03 6.71
N LEU A 756 12.58 -30.31 5.56
CA LEU A 756 13.31 -30.62 4.32
C LEU A 756 14.19 -29.42 3.95
N LEU A 757 15.34 -29.73 3.37
CA LEU A 757 16.21 -28.71 2.80
C LEU A 757 15.61 -28.17 1.50
N LYS A 758 16.00 -26.98 1.08
CA LYS A 758 15.49 -26.35 -0.15
C LYS A 758 15.80 -27.14 -1.42
N SER A 759 16.83 -27.94 -1.37
CA SER A 759 17.25 -28.87 -2.42
C SER A 759 16.44 -30.15 -2.51
N MET A 760 15.52 -30.40 -1.56
CA MET A 760 14.75 -31.65 -1.41
C MET A 760 13.24 -31.38 -1.61
N ALA A 761 12.56 -32.34 -2.24
CA ALA A 761 11.11 -32.29 -2.42
C ALA A 761 10.44 -33.48 -1.70
N LEU A 762 9.18 -33.29 -1.31
CA LEU A 762 8.42 -34.28 -0.49
C LEU A 762 8.26 -35.62 -1.18
N ASP A 763 8.09 -35.61 -2.49
CA ASP A 763 7.88 -36.76 -3.35
C ASP A 763 9.16 -37.57 -3.64
N THR A 764 10.33 -36.93 -3.55
CA THR A 764 11.62 -37.48 -3.92
C THR A 764 12.55 -37.80 -2.74
N VAL A 765 12.30 -37.24 -1.55
CA VAL A 765 13.14 -37.44 -0.36
C VAL A 765 13.24 -38.93 0.00
N THR A 766 14.46 -39.40 0.26
CA THR A 766 14.76 -40.81 0.61
C THR A 766 14.86 -40.97 2.13
N LEU A 767 14.89 -42.26 2.58
CA LEU A 767 15.14 -42.54 4.01
C LEU A 767 16.51 -42.03 4.45
N ASP A 768 17.55 -42.19 3.62
CA ASP A 768 18.91 -41.69 3.91
C ASP A 768 18.94 -40.17 4.10
N ASP A 769 18.21 -39.45 3.25
CA ASP A 769 18.10 -38.01 3.37
C ASP A 769 17.36 -37.59 4.67
N ALA A 770 16.31 -38.33 4.99
CA ALA A 770 15.52 -38.10 6.23
C ALA A 770 16.39 -38.36 7.47
N LEU A 771 17.14 -39.43 7.53
CA LEU A 771 18.04 -39.73 8.63
C LEU A 771 19.15 -38.66 8.78
N LYS A 772 19.70 -38.16 7.68
CA LYS A 772 20.62 -37.01 7.69
C LYS A 772 19.95 -35.76 8.32
N ILE A 773 18.73 -35.43 7.90
CA ILE A 773 17.98 -34.29 8.46
C ILE A 773 17.69 -34.49 9.95
N LEU A 774 17.27 -35.69 10.36
CA LEU A 774 16.96 -36.02 11.76
C LEU A 774 18.21 -36.09 12.67
N SER A 775 19.41 -36.13 12.08
CA SER A 775 20.68 -36.02 12.82
C SER A 775 21.01 -34.59 13.26
N LEU A 776 20.28 -33.59 12.76
CA LEU A 776 20.46 -32.18 13.16
C LEU A 776 19.70 -31.87 14.46
N PRO A 777 20.28 -31.07 15.36
CA PRO A 777 21.58 -30.37 15.25
C PRO A 777 22.75 -31.32 15.40
N ARG A 778 23.70 -31.30 14.44
CA ARG A 778 24.91 -32.12 14.47
C ARG A 778 26.00 -31.42 15.30
N VAL A 779 26.58 -32.13 16.24
CA VAL A 779 27.75 -31.64 16.98
C VAL A 779 28.98 -31.71 16.06
N VAL A 780 29.57 -30.55 15.78
CA VAL A 780 30.78 -30.44 14.95
C VAL A 780 32.02 -30.68 15.81
N GLY A 781 32.00 -30.23 17.05
CA GLY A 781 33.11 -30.40 18.01
C GLY A 781 33.04 -29.37 19.15
N LYS A 782 34.06 -29.34 19.98
CA LYS A 782 34.20 -28.33 21.05
C LYS A 782 35.30 -27.35 20.71
N ASP A 783 35.05 -26.08 20.93
CA ASP A 783 36.03 -25.02 20.76
C ASP A 783 37.15 -25.21 21.79
N PRO A 784 38.39 -25.34 21.36
CA PRO A 784 39.53 -25.59 22.27
C PRO A 784 39.82 -24.41 23.22
N GLU A 785 39.41 -23.17 22.87
CA GLU A 785 39.66 -21.98 23.69
C GLU A 785 38.55 -21.74 24.74
N SER A 786 37.27 -21.88 24.33
CA SER A 786 36.14 -21.60 25.23
C SER A 786 35.52 -22.84 25.86
N GLY A 787 35.80 -24.03 25.33
CA GLY A 787 35.17 -25.27 25.78
C GLY A 787 33.71 -25.45 25.31
N ASP A 788 33.16 -24.44 24.64
CA ASP A 788 31.79 -24.44 24.14
C ASP A 788 31.59 -25.43 22.98
N GLU A 789 30.46 -26.11 22.96
CA GLU A 789 30.07 -26.99 21.89
C GLU A 789 29.63 -26.19 20.63
N ILE A 790 30.14 -26.56 19.48
CA ILE A 790 29.76 -26.01 18.18
C ILE A 790 28.83 -27.00 17.49
N THR A 791 27.64 -26.55 17.13
CA THR A 791 26.65 -27.36 16.44
C THR A 791 26.29 -26.76 15.07
N ALA A 792 26.08 -27.64 14.07
CA ALA A 792 25.54 -27.27 12.77
C ALA A 792 24.02 -27.46 12.79
N GLN A 793 23.28 -26.44 12.38
CA GLN A 793 21.82 -26.39 12.48
C GLN A 793 21.20 -25.77 11.21
N ASN A 794 19.99 -26.23 10.85
CA ASN A 794 19.19 -25.59 9.82
C ASN A 794 18.13 -24.69 10.49
N GLY A 795 18.08 -23.42 10.14
CA GLY A 795 17.16 -22.44 10.72
C GLY A 795 16.32 -21.70 9.67
N ARG A 796 15.38 -20.86 10.14
CA ARG A 796 14.48 -20.07 9.27
C ARG A 796 15.21 -19.25 8.20
N TYR A 797 16.44 -18.86 8.44
CA TYR A 797 17.26 -18.04 7.53
C TYR A 797 18.32 -18.85 6.77
N GLY A 798 18.26 -20.17 6.85
CA GLY A 798 19.22 -21.11 6.21
C GLY A 798 20.18 -21.78 7.18
N PRO A 799 21.18 -22.49 6.66
CA PRO A 799 22.13 -23.28 7.44
C PRO A 799 23.09 -22.39 8.25
N TYR A 800 23.37 -22.78 9.49
CA TYR A 800 24.26 -22.02 10.38
C TYR A 800 24.95 -22.87 11.44
N LEU A 801 26.06 -22.35 11.94
CA LEU A 801 26.75 -22.88 13.13
C LEU A 801 26.32 -22.12 14.38
N LYS A 802 26.20 -22.81 15.50
CA LYS A 802 25.89 -22.22 16.79
C LYS A 802 26.95 -22.61 17.82
N LYS A 803 27.49 -21.59 18.51
CA LYS A 803 28.43 -21.71 19.66
C LYS A 803 27.88 -20.83 20.80
N GLY A 804 27.32 -21.45 21.85
CA GLY A 804 26.63 -20.69 22.89
C GLY A 804 25.55 -19.76 22.38
N THR A 805 25.72 -18.44 22.47
CA THR A 805 24.82 -17.41 21.92
C THR A 805 25.26 -16.86 20.57
N ASP A 806 26.46 -17.24 20.06
CA ASP A 806 26.94 -16.80 18.76
C ASP A 806 26.52 -17.77 17.65
N SER A 807 25.88 -17.21 16.61
CA SER A 807 25.47 -17.95 15.44
C SER A 807 26.17 -17.40 14.21
N ARG A 808 26.64 -18.29 13.31
CA ARG A 808 27.36 -17.98 12.07
C ARG A 808 26.73 -18.72 10.90
N THR A 809 26.31 -18.00 9.84
CA THR A 809 25.77 -18.63 8.62
C THR A 809 26.89 -19.39 7.90
N ILE A 810 26.57 -20.56 7.38
CA ILE A 810 27.42 -21.34 6.47
C ILE A 810 26.90 -21.24 5.04
N SER A 811 27.74 -21.48 4.04
CA SER A 811 27.50 -21.09 2.67
C SER A 811 26.58 -22.05 1.89
N SER A 812 26.47 -23.31 2.30
CA SER A 812 25.63 -24.31 1.63
C SER A 812 24.95 -25.26 2.61
N GLU A 813 23.83 -25.89 2.17
CA GLU A 813 23.12 -26.90 2.94
C GLU A 813 23.95 -28.18 3.13
N GLU A 814 24.83 -28.50 2.21
CA GLU A 814 25.73 -29.65 2.29
C GLU A 814 26.72 -29.51 3.46
N GLN A 815 27.19 -28.31 3.76
CA GLN A 815 28.06 -28.03 4.90
C GLN A 815 27.42 -28.35 6.25
N LEU A 816 26.09 -28.44 6.38
CA LEU A 816 25.45 -28.93 7.59
C LEU A 816 26.00 -30.31 8.01
N PHE A 817 26.30 -31.13 7.06
CA PHE A 817 26.72 -32.53 7.26
C PHE A 817 28.22 -32.73 7.13
N THR A 818 28.92 -31.87 6.37
CA THR A 818 30.33 -32.07 6.01
C THR A 818 31.30 -31.17 6.76
N ILE A 819 30.85 -30.00 7.28
CA ILE A 819 31.77 -29.05 7.95
C ILE A 819 32.56 -29.71 9.09
N THR A 820 33.86 -29.47 9.11
CA THR A 820 34.79 -29.96 10.13
C THR A 820 34.95 -28.90 11.26
N LEU A 821 35.51 -29.31 12.39
CA LEU A 821 35.80 -28.41 13.51
C LEU A 821 36.75 -27.28 13.12
N ASP A 822 37.81 -27.61 12.33
CA ASP A 822 38.79 -26.61 11.90
C ASP A 822 38.17 -25.55 10.98
N GLU A 823 37.27 -25.94 10.11
CA GLU A 823 36.54 -25.00 9.26
C GLU A 823 35.57 -24.16 10.07
N ALA A 824 34.87 -24.74 11.03
CA ALA A 824 33.98 -24.02 11.91
C ALA A 824 34.74 -22.99 12.76
N LEU A 825 35.92 -23.33 13.31
CA LEU A 825 36.77 -22.43 14.04
C LEU A 825 37.28 -21.28 13.18
N LYS A 826 37.63 -21.51 11.92
CA LYS A 826 37.97 -20.46 10.94
C LYS A 826 36.81 -19.47 10.74
N ILE A 827 35.58 -19.96 10.63
CA ILE A 827 34.38 -19.11 10.51
C ILE A 827 34.16 -18.26 11.79
N TYR A 828 34.44 -18.82 12.99
CA TYR A 828 34.32 -18.07 14.23
C TYR A 828 35.46 -17.08 14.44
N ALA A 829 36.66 -17.34 13.90
CA ALA A 829 37.80 -16.41 13.94
C ALA A 829 37.56 -15.13 13.11
N GLU A 830 36.68 -15.19 12.09
CA GLU A 830 36.31 -14.00 11.35
C GLU A 830 35.43 -13.08 12.20
N PRO A 831 35.58 -11.73 12.09
CA PRO A 831 34.73 -10.79 12.84
C PRO A 831 33.27 -10.92 12.39
N LYS A 832 32.31 -10.94 13.33
CA LYS A 832 30.88 -11.09 13.05
C LYS A 832 30.37 -9.97 12.16
N ARG A 833 30.02 -10.29 10.91
CA ARG A 833 29.44 -9.33 9.97
C ARG A 833 28.04 -8.96 10.44
N ARG A 834 27.85 -7.75 10.94
CA ARG A 834 26.51 -7.19 11.25
C ARG A 834 25.88 -6.66 9.98
N GLY A 835 24.88 -7.34 9.48
CA GLY A 835 23.89 -6.83 8.50
C GLY A 835 24.16 -7.10 7.03
N ARG A 836 23.28 -7.88 6.45
CA ARG A 836 22.78 -8.00 5.05
C ARG A 836 23.78 -8.04 3.89
N ALA A 837 23.59 -9.09 3.12
CA ALA A 837 24.01 -9.47 1.77
C ALA A 837 25.22 -10.39 1.74
N ALA A 838 24.98 -11.60 1.22
CA ALA A 838 26.02 -12.45 0.66
C ALA A 838 26.86 -11.61 -0.33
N ALA A 839 28.18 -11.69 -0.26
CA ALA A 839 29.03 -11.01 -1.21
C ALA A 839 28.73 -11.60 -2.61
N THR A 840 28.08 -10.82 -3.44
CA THR A 840 27.97 -11.11 -4.87
C THR A 840 29.39 -11.25 -5.41
N PRO A 841 29.70 -12.30 -6.20
CA PRO A 841 31.01 -12.39 -6.84
C PRO A 841 31.30 -11.11 -7.63
N PRO A 842 32.56 -10.70 -7.73
CA PRO A 842 32.90 -9.50 -8.49
C PRO A 842 32.44 -9.63 -9.94
N LEU A 843 31.87 -8.56 -10.49
CA LEU A 843 31.46 -8.52 -11.89
C LEU A 843 32.68 -8.63 -12.82
N ARG A 844 33.82 -8.11 -12.37
CA ARG A 844 35.10 -8.16 -13.11
C ARG A 844 36.27 -7.92 -12.16
N GLU A 845 37.42 -8.53 -12.45
CA GLU A 845 38.71 -8.31 -11.82
C GLU A 845 39.60 -7.49 -12.77
N LEU A 846 40.25 -6.46 -12.26
CA LEU A 846 41.02 -5.48 -13.06
C LEU A 846 42.54 -5.46 -12.76
N GLY A 847 43.04 -6.45 -12.01
CA GLY A 847 44.44 -6.49 -11.55
C GLY A 847 44.65 -5.81 -10.21
N ASP A 848 45.92 -5.66 -9.81
CA ASP A 848 46.25 -5.09 -8.49
C ASP A 848 46.48 -3.58 -8.54
N ASP A 849 46.05 -2.89 -7.49
CA ASP A 849 46.28 -1.45 -7.33
C ASP A 849 47.72 -1.18 -6.93
N PRO A 850 48.50 -0.46 -7.73
CA PRO A 850 49.90 -0.18 -7.42
C PRO A 850 50.14 0.60 -6.12
N ASN A 851 49.11 1.27 -5.59
CA ASN A 851 49.20 2.05 -4.35
C ASN A 851 48.85 1.21 -3.09
N SER A 852 47.89 0.29 -3.18
CA SER A 852 47.45 -0.52 -2.05
C SER A 852 48.01 -1.97 -2.07
N GLY A 853 48.51 -2.43 -3.23
CA GLY A 853 48.97 -3.80 -3.45
C GLY A 853 47.83 -4.82 -3.39
N LYS A 854 46.58 -4.40 -3.52
CA LYS A 854 45.40 -5.27 -3.41
C LYS A 854 44.65 -5.36 -4.74
N PRO A 855 43.93 -6.46 -5.00
CA PRO A 855 43.18 -6.62 -6.25
C PRO A 855 42.03 -5.61 -6.37
N ILE A 856 41.98 -4.95 -7.51
CA ILE A 856 40.90 -4.07 -7.92
C ILE A 856 39.79 -4.92 -8.54
N VAL A 857 38.60 -4.84 -7.98
CA VAL A 857 37.44 -5.56 -8.51
C VAL A 857 36.27 -4.60 -8.74
N VAL A 858 35.48 -4.88 -9.79
CA VAL A 858 34.20 -4.23 -10.03
C VAL A 858 33.10 -5.06 -9.38
N LYS A 859 32.28 -4.42 -8.55
CA LYS A 859 31.16 -5.07 -7.86
C LYS A 859 29.86 -4.32 -8.13
N ASP A 860 28.75 -5.02 -8.10
CA ASP A 860 27.42 -4.42 -8.09
C ASP A 860 27.06 -3.92 -6.69
N GLY A 861 26.57 -2.71 -6.58
CA GLY A 861 26.22 -2.09 -5.32
C GLY A 861 24.85 -1.40 -5.33
N ARG A 862 24.32 -1.13 -4.15
CA ARG A 862 23.02 -0.46 -3.97
C ARG A 862 22.84 0.84 -4.79
N PHE A 863 23.96 1.48 -5.14
CA PHE A 863 23.99 2.75 -5.88
C PHE A 863 24.57 2.60 -7.29
N GLY A 864 24.59 1.38 -7.85
CA GLY A 864 25.19 1.02 -9.13
C GLY A 864 26.56 0.37 -8.98
N ALA A 865 27.12 -0.07 -10.12
CA ALA A 865 28.43 -0.73 -10.16
C ALA A 865 29.54 0.20 -9.62
N TYR A 866 30.50 -0.37 -8.88
CA TYR A 866 31.60 0.37 -8.28
C TYR A 866 32.92 -0.42 -8.34
N VAL A 867 34.03 0.29 -8.40
CA VAL A 867 35.38 -0.27 -8.26
C VAL A 867 35.81 -0.23 -6.79
N THR A 868 36.53 -1.26 -6.36
CA THR A 868 37.08 -1.33 -5.00
C THR A 868 38.38 -2.15 -4.98
N ASP A 869 39.31 -1.72 -4.14
CA ASP A 869 40.51 -2.45 -3.72
C ASP A 869 40.36 -3.12 -2.34
N GLY A 870 39.08 -3.18 -1.85
CA GLY A 870 38.78 -3.67 -0.49
C GLY A 870 38.86 -2.63 0.63
N GLU A 871 39.54 -1.50 0.42
CA GLU A 871 39.65 -0.37 1.35
C GLU A 871 38.88 0.87 0.86
N THR A 872 39.07 1.19 -0.41
CA THR A 872 38.45 2.36 -1.06
C THR A 872 37.38 1.89 -2.04
N ASN A 873 36.21 2.53 -2.00
CA ASN A 873 35.10 2.23 -2.91
C ASN A 873 34.75 3.48 -3.72
N ARG A 874 34.59 3.33 -5.05
CA ARG A 874 34.19 4.40 -5.95
C ARG A 874 33.16 3.90 -6.94
N THR A 875 31.94 4.45 -6.91
CA THR A 875 30.90 4.16 -7.91
C THR A 875 31.38 4.57 -9.29
N LEU A 876 31.10 3.77 -10.29
CA LEU A 876 31.44 4.08 -11.67
C LEU A 876 30.68 5.33 -12.13
N PRO A 877 31.35 6.27 -12.82
CA PRO A 877 30.69 7.33 -13.56
C PRO A 877 29.67 6.76 -14.57
N ARG A 878 28.67 7.55 -14.94
CA ARG A 878 27.59 7.11 -15.82
C ARG A 878 28.00 6.72 -17.24
N ASP A 879 29.14 7.21 -17.67
CA ASP A 879 29.76 6.95 -18.96
C ASP A 879 30.59 5.66 -18.99
N LEU A 880 30.75 4.97 -17.86
CA LEU A 880 31.50 3.73 -17.73
C LEU A 880 30.60 2.58 -17.25
N THR A 881 30.74 1.44 -17.93
CA THR A 881 30.10 0.18 -17.52
C THR A 881 31.13 -0.81 -16.94
N PRO A 882 30.72 -1.86 -16.21
CA PRO A 882 31.64 -2.90 -15.74
C PRO A 882 32.50 -3.52 -16.84
N GLU A 883 31.98 -3.56 -18.07
CA GLU A 883 32.66 -4.13 -19.24
C GLU A 883 33.63 -3.15 -19.89
N SER A 884 33.35 -1.84 -19.85
CA SER A 884 34.12 -0.80 -20.54
C SER A 884 35.26 -0.20 -19.71
N ILE A 885 35.23 -0.36 -18.36
CA ILE A 885 36.28 0.22 -17.51
C ILE A 885 37.63 -0.49 -17.70
N THR A 886 38.68 0.31 -17.86
CA THR A 886 40.06 -0.18 -17.96
C THR A 886 40.74 -0.20 -16.58
N PRO A 887 41.77 -1.05 -16.35
CA PRO A 887 42.54 -1.07 -15.11
C PRO A 887 43.09 0.31 -14.72
N ASP A 888 43.66 1.05 -15.66
CA ASP A 888 44.23 2.38 -15.44
C ASP A 888 43.17 3.37 -14.96
N ARG A 889 41.99 3.34 -15.60
CA ARG A 889 40.87 4.20 -15.20
C ARG A 889 40.30 3.85 -13.80
N ALA A 890 40.31 2.59 -13.44
CA ALA A 890 39.92 2.13 -12.11
C ALA A 890 40.90 2.64 -11.03
N ILE A 891 42.20 2.58 -11.30
CA ILE A 891 43.27 3.11 -10.42
C ILE A 891 43.11 4.62 -10.24
N GLU A 892 42.87 5.37 -11.32
CA GLU A 892 42.60 6.82 -11.25
C GLU A 892 41.40 7.16 -10.38
N LEU A 893 40.28 6.46 -10.59
CA LEU A 893 39.06 6.66 -9.82
C LEU A 893 39.24 6.37 -8.32
N LEU A 894 40.02 5.33 -7.96
CA LEU A 894 40.35 5.03 -6.59
C LEU A 894 41.30 6.08 -6.00
N ALA A 895 42.29 6.58 -6.77
CA ALA A 895 43.19 7.63 -6.38
C ALA A 895 42.46 8.96 -6.13
N GLU A 896 41.54 9.36 -7.05
CA GLU A 896 40.67 10.52 -6.86
C GLU A 896 39.87 10.45 -5.57
N LYS A 897 39.36 9.24 -5.24
CA LYS A 897 38.56 9.02 -4.04
C LYS A 897 39.40 9.11 -2.77
N ARG A 898 40.63 8.59 -2.77
CA ARG A 898 41.59 8.72 -1.66
C ARG A 898 41.97 10.18 -1.43
N ALA A 899 42.20 10.96 -2.50
CA ALA A 899 42.55 12.39 -2.41
C ALA A 899 41.43 13.24 -1.78
N GLN A 900 40.16 12.83 -1.87
CA GLN A 900 39.01 13.52 -1.25
C GLN A 900 38.97 13.35 0.28
N GLY A 901 39.81 12.49 0.88
CA GLY A 901 39.85 12.19 2.31
C GLY A 901 38.58 11.57 2.90
N PRO A 902 38.66 11.00 4.10
CA PRO A 902 37.49 10.41 4.74
C PRO A 902 36.52 11.51 5.21
N LYS A 903 35.28 11.52 4.70
CA LYS A 903 34.19 12.31 5.31
C LYS A 903 34.10 11.91 6.78
N LYS A 904 34.36 12.85 7.74
CA LYS A 904 34.24 12.62 9.18
C LYS A 904 32.87 12.03 9.51
N ARG A 905 32.82 10.72 9.78
CA ARG A 905 31.68 10.09 10.41
C ARG A 905 31.64 10.59 11.86
N LYS A 906 30.57 11.27 12.25
CA LYS A 906 30.27 11.52 13.66
C LYS A 906 30.22 10.16 14.36
N ALA A 907 31.14 9.92 15.32
CA ALA A 907 31.13 8.72 16.13
C ALA A 907 29.83 8.65 16.94
N PRO A 908 29.19 7.47 17.07
CA PRO A 908 28.05 7.31 17.97
C PRO A 908 28.54 7.50 19.39
N ALA A 909 27.83 8.35 20.15
CA ALA A 909 28.12 8.61 21.56
C ALA A 909 28.11 7.29 22.36
N LYS A 910 29.22 7.00 23.10
CA LYS A 910 29.31 5.88 24.02
C LYS A 910 28.24 6.08 25.11
N LYS A 911 27.30 5.10 25.24
CA LYS A 911 26.46 5.00 26.45
C LYS A 911 27.31 4.85 27.68
N PRO A 912 27.06 5.60 28.78
CA PRO A 912 27.79 5.40 30.05
C PRO A 912 27.44 4.03 30.65
N ALA A 913 28.45 3.33 31.11
CA ALA A 913 28.34 2.05 31.79
C ALA A 913 27.48 2.17 33.05
N ALA A 914 26.49 1.31 33.18
CA ALA A 914 25.64 1.21 34.35
C ALA A 914 26.52 0.77 35.56
N LYS A 915 26.60 1.60 36.59
CA LYS A 915 27.19 1.25 37.88
C LYS A 915 26.35 0.16 38.54
N LYS A 916 27.00 -0.98 38.86
CA LYS A 916 26.43 -2.05 39.68
C LYS A 916 26.11 -1.47 41.08
N ALA A 917 24.86 -1.64 41.50
CA ALA A 917 24.44 -1.38 42.88
C ALA A 917 25.03 -2.47 43.82
N PRO A 918 25.39 -2.14 45.04
CA PRO A 918 25.97 -3.12 46.00
C PRO A 918 24.87 -4.03 46.56
N ALA A 919 25.19 -5.30 46.70
CA ALA A 919 24.38 -6.32 47.32
C ALA A 919 23.99 -5.98 48.76
N LYS A 920 22.67 -5.98 49.08
CA LYS A 920 22.15 -5.92 50.44
C LYS A 920 22.40 -7.25 51.16
N ARG A 921 23.20 -7.23 52.21
CA ARG A 921 23.33 -8.32 53.17
C ARG A 921 22.00 -8.55 53.87
N SER A 922 21.56 -9.81 53.90
CA SER A 922 20.49 -10.27 54.76
C SER A 922 21.03 -10.34 56.24
N THR A 923 20.36 -9.65 57.11
CA THR A 923 20.42 -9.94 58.55
C THR A 923 19.07 -10.49 58.96
N SER A 924 19.09 -11.76 59.33
CA SER A 924 18.06 -12.39 60.13
C SER A 924 18.09 -11.81 61.53
N LYS A 925 16.96 -11.38 62.10
CA LYS A 925 16.58 -11.65 63.52
C LYS A 925 15.15 -11.22 63.82
N LYS A 926 14.43 -12.25 64.32
CA LYS A 926 13.29 -12.28 65.24
C LYS A 926 11.95 -11.79 64.69
#